data_65df26fc3640d0331166bffa5b21eaf3
#
_entry.id   65df26fc3640d0331166bffa5b21eaf3
#
_cell.length_a   1.000
_cell.length_b   1.000
_cell.length_c   1.000
_cell.angle_alpha   90.00
_cell.angle_beta   90.00
_cell.angle_gamma   90.00
#
_symmetry.space_group_name_H-M   'P 1'
#
loop_
_entity.id
_entity.type
_entity.pdbx_description
1 polymer ?
#
loop_
_entity_poly.entity_id
_entity_poly.type
_entity_poly.pdbx_seq_one_letter_code
_entity_poly.pdbx_strand_id
1 'polypeptide(L)'
;VLSDVSSWLVWILPLISSLFVPVIARFSEKARNYFAVIISLVTAVLAFSLLPELFFGAEEALGSSTAWISSEITAGVFIDPLSVLFTVLVAFFGLIIAIYSLGYMKGEEGLTRYYFLLLLFIGSMIGLVISDNFLQMFVFWEMVGLCSYALISFWYKRPESIRAGAKVFLMTRLGDVSLLGAIGLLYASLGSFSFRYAIDNIATIPVPTLTAIAFLTLGGAIAKSAQLPLHTWLYSAMEAPTSVSALLHAATMVKAGIYLIARLILILGPLAFSLPMWLPTVAWIGVLTAFMGATLALYTPDIKGVLAYSTISQLGFMMAALGAVSLNSSLGWFASLFHMMSHAFFEGLGFLLAGGIIHALGTRDMRLMGGLKKAMPITFGLSLIMILTTSGLPPFAAFFSKGLIITSLTEAGNIWQVVLIYATTALTFAYGLRFMKLTFMGDESEHLKELHPHEAPKIMLYPAAILAVLCVAWGFVGPWLVNFMQVEAEVSLLGAFFSLETPIFFAILVPAGLIIYLTYYKHSGVMMKFRSSANPLMTVLKHGYFFDDVYERITGRGIITLSEGVRRANETVMDNVGKPARGILSFASRVRNLESSYSGNLPQKMANLIIAVARAAQKYLDVLADNLLSIIAHRTMRGASRMKNVPSSSLQHYIAAALLGFILILLLIILTVGI
;
A
#
# COMPACT_ATOMS: atom_id res chain seq x y z
N VAL A 1 -9.35 -21.36 25.17
CA VAL A 1 -10.23 -22.07 24.21
C VAL A 1 -11.02 -21.09 23.33
N LEU A 2 -11.70 -20.07 23.91
CA LEU A 2 -12.46 -19.11 23.07
C LEU A 2 -11.54 -18.24 22.19
N SER A 3 -10.41 -17.84 22.70
CA SER A 3 -9.40 -17.05 21.97
C SER A 3 -8.72 -17.83 20.85
N ASP A 4 -8.41 -19.09 21.07
CA ASP A 4 -7.82 -19.93 20.02
C ASP A 4 -8.77 -20.02 18.83
N VAL A 5 -10.06 -20.25 19.09
CA VAL A 5 -11.09 -20.28 18.04
C VAL A 5 -11.27 -18.91 17.39
N SER A 6 -11.34 -17.83 18.19
CA SER A 6 -11.49 -16.47 17.67
C SER A 6 -10.30 -16.04 16.82
N SER A 7 -9.08 -16.39 17.19
CA SER A 7 -7.86 -16.03 16.47
C SER A 7 -7.76 -16.64 15.08
N TRP A 8 -8.31 -17.84 14.89
CA TRP A 8 -8.42 -18.46 13.57
C TRP A 8 -9.63 -17.97 12.80
N LEU A 9 -10.80 -17.90 13.44
CA LEU A 9 -12.03 -17.52 12.75
C LEU A 9 -12.03 -16.07 12.27
N VAL A 10 -11.34 -15.16 12.97
CA VAL A 10 -11.36 -13.72 12.64
C VAL A 10 -10.89 -13.42 11.20
N TRP A 11 -9.97 -14.22 10.64
CA TRP A 11 -9.49 -14.07 9.28
C TRP A 11 -10.06 -15.12 8.31
N ILE A 12 -10.32 -16.35 8.78
CA ILE A 12 -10.88 -17.44 7.95
C ILE A 12 -12.34 -17.15 7.58
N LEU A 13 -13.14 -16.65 8.52
CA LEU A 13 -14.56 -16.40 8.30
C LEU A 13 -14.82 -15.44 7.11
N PRO A 14 -14.25 -14.23 7.06
CA PRO A 14 -14.48 -13.36 5.92
C PRO A 14 -13.93 -13.91 4.61
N LEU A 15 -12.81 -14.65 4.62
CA LEU A 15 -12.26 -15.30 3.43
C LEU A 15 -13.21 -16.34 2.86
N ILE A 16 -13.65 -17.29 3.68
CA ILE A 16 -14.57 -18.35 3.24
C ILE A 16 -15.92 -17.74 2.85
N SER A 17 -16.43 -16.82 3.65
CA SER A 17 -17.71 -16.17 3.38
C SER A 17 -17.71 -15.39 2.08
N SER A 18 -16.57 -14.87 1.64
CA SER A 18 -16.47 -14.20 0.34
C SER A 18 -16.92 -15.11 -0.82
N LEU A 19 -16.61 -16.41 -0.75
CA LEU A 19 -16.97 -17.40 -1.77
C LEU A 19 -18.48 -17.63 -1.89
N PHE A 20 -19.23 -17.40 -0.81
CA PHE A 20 -20.68 -17.53 -0.79
C PHE A 20 -21.40 -16.30 -1.34
N VAL A 21 -20.74 -15.14 -1.44
CA VAL A 21 -21.33 -13.89 -1.97
C VAL A 21 -21.94 -14.08 -3.36
N PRO A 22 -21.25 -14.70 -4.37
CA PRO A 22 -21.85 -14.95 -5.68
C PRO A 22 -23.02 -15.92 -5.64
N VAL A 23 -23.02 -16.89 -4.72
CA VAL A 23 -24.11 -17.86 -4.57
C VAL A 23 -25.36 -17.18 -4.03
N ILE A 24 -25.22 -16.40 -2.95
CA ILE A 24 -26.33 -15.66 -2.33
C ILE A 24 -26.91 -14.62 -3.30
N ALA A 25 -26.04 -13.98 -4.09
CA ALA A 25 -26.45 -13.01 -5.10
C ALA A 25 -27.40 -13.59 -6.16
N ARG A 26 -27.35 -14.90 -6.44
CA ARG A 26 -28.29 -15.56 -7.36
C ARG A 26 -29.72 -15.63 -6.82
N PHE A 27 -29.88 -15.62 -5.50
CA PHE A 27 -31.19 -15.67 -4.86
C PHE A 27 -31.75 -14.28 -4.57
N SER A 28 -30.90 -13.35 -4.07
CA SER A 28 -31.33 -11.99 -3.74
C SER A 28 -30.15 -11.04 -3.65
N GLU A 29 -30.23 -9.90 -4.34
CA GLU A 29 -29.24 -8.83 -4.23
C GLU A 29 -29.23 -8.17 -2.85
N LYS A 30 -30.40 -8.02 -2.22
CA LYS A 30 -30.49 -7.49 -0.85
C LYS A 30 -29.84 -8.45 0.14
N ALA A 31 -30.12 -9.77 0.02
CA ALA A 31 -29.52 -10.78 0.89
C ALA A 31 -27.98 -10.77 0.78
N ARG A 32 -27.42 -10.65 -0.44
CA ARG A 32 -25.98 -10.49 -0.66
C ARG A 32 -25.41 -9.30 0.12
N ASN A 33 -26.04 -8.13 0.01
CA ASN A 33 -25.55 -6.91 0.66
C ASN A 33 -25.55 -7.06 2.19
N TYR A 34 -26.66 -7.52 2.77
CA TYR A 34 -26.77 -7.73 4.22
C TYR A 34 -25.89 -8.87 4.71
N PHE A 35 -25.69 -9.91 3.91
CA PHE A 35 -24.76 -10.99 4.24
C PHE A 35 -23.34 -10.44 4.45
N ALA A 36 -22.85 -9.59 3.56
CA ALA A 36 -21.52 -8.97 3.70
C ALA A 36 -21.41 -8.11 4.97
N VAL A 37 -22.47 -7.37 5.31
CA VAL A 37 -22.52 -6.59 6.57
C VAL A 37 -22.51 -7.49 7.79
N ILE A 38 -23.30 -8.57 7.81
CA ILE A 38 -23.37 -9.52 8.93
C ILE A 38 -22.00 -10.20 9.14
N ILE A 39 -21.36 -10.67 8.07
CA ILE A 39 -20.03 -11.29 8.17
C ILE A 39 -19.00 -10.27 8.70
N SER A 40 -19.03 -9.02 8.21
CA SER A 40 -18.15 -7.96 8.72
C SER A 40 -18.41 -7.66 10.20
N LEU A 41 -19.68 -7.69 10.65
CA LEU A 41 -20.05 -7.53 12.06
C LEU A 41 -19.50 -8.67 12.92
N VAL A 42 -19.72 -9.92 12.50
CA VAL A 42 -19.19 -11.08 13.23
C VAL A 42 -17.66 -11.03 13.29
N THR A 43 -17.01 -10.68 12.19
CA THR A 43 -15.55 -10.48 12.14
C THR A 43 -15.10 -9.40 13.13
N ALA A 44 -15.81 -8.28 13.24
CA ALA A 44 -15.50 -7.24 14.20
C ALA A 44 -15.68 -7.74 15.66
N VAL A 45 -16.76 -8.47 15.95
CA VAL A 45 -16.99 -9.07 17.29
C VAL A 45 -15.85 -10.04 17.65
N LEU A 46 -15.44 -10.90 16.70
CA LEU A 46 -14.30 -11.81 16.90
C LEU A 46 -12.99 -11.05 17.15
N ALA A 47 -12.74 -9.97 16.40
CA ALA A 47 -11.55 -9.14 16.60
C ALA A 47 -11.54 -8.48 17.99
N PHE A 48 -12.66 -7.90 18.41
CA PHE A 48 -12.77 -7.29 19.74
C PHE A 48 -12.68 -8.32 20.88
N SER A 49 -13.06 -9.59 20.65
CA SER A 49 -12.94 -10.65 21.66
C SER A 49 -11.48 -11.05 21.97
N LEU A 50 -10.51 -10.62 21.13
CA LEU A 50 -9.08 -10.84 21.39
C LEU A 50 -8.48 -9.84 22.39
N LEU A 51 -9.11 -8.68 22.61
CA LEU A 51 -8.60 -7.64 23.50
C LEU A 51 -8.45 -8.08 24.97
N PRO A 52 -9.47 -8.74 25.61
CA PRO A 52 -9.40 -9.07 27.04
C PRO A 52 -8.23 -9.98 27.42
N GLU A 53 -7.80 -10.86 26.54
CA GLU A 53 -6.72 -11.81 26.84
C GLU A 53 -5.36 -11.14 27.01
N LEU A 54 -5.10 -10.11 26.20
CA LEU A 54 -3.88 -9.32 26.34
C LEU A 54 -3.88 -8.42 27.58
N PHE A 55 -5.10 -8.10 28.14
CA PHE A 55 -5.22 -7.31 29.36
C PHE A 55 -5.05 -8.13 30.63
N PHE A 56 -5.52 -9.38 30.62
CA PHE A 56 -5.73 -10.14 31.86
C PHE A 56 -4.81 -11.35 31.97
N GLY A 57 -3.98 -11.69 31.02
CA GLY A 57 -3.34 -12.99 31.13
C GLY A 57 -2.08 -13.32 30.37
N ALA A 58 -1.61 -12.55 29.42
CA ALA A 58 -0.46 -13.00 28.63
C ALA A 58 0.80 -12.15 28.86
N GLU A 59 1.75 -12.69 29.64
CA GLU A 59 3.13 -12.21 29.67
C GLU A 59 3.87 -12.54 28.35
N GLU A 60 3.38 -13.50 27.57
CA GLU A 60 3.96 -13.92 26.29
C GLU A 60 2.91 -13.87 25.15
N ALA A 61 3.39 -13.66 23.93
CA ALA A 61 2.55 -13.72 22.73
C ALA A 61 1.87 -15.09 22.61
N LEU A 62 0.54 -15.09 22.53
CA LEU A 62 -0.25 -16.30 22.34
C LEU A 62 -0.19 -16.69 20.86
N GLY A 63 -0.26 -17.97 20.56
CA GLY A 63 -0.33 -18.43 19.19
C GLY A 63 -0.38 -19.93 19.05
N SER A 64 -1.02 -20.37 18.01
CA SER A 64 -1.06 -21.75 17.59
C SER A 64 -0.64 -21.86 16.13
N SER A 65 0.06 -22.94 15.79
CA SER A 65 0.47 -23.21 14.43
C SER A 65 0.17 -24.67 14.06
N THR A 66 -0.07 -24.92 12.81
CA THR A 66 -0.30 -26.24 12.25
C THR A 66 0.57 -26.46 11.03
N ALA A 67 0.93 -27.71 10.73
CA ALA A 67 1.65 -28.03 9.51
C ALA A 67 0.81 -27.63 8.30
N TRP A 68 1.43 -26.95 7.32
CA TRP A 68 0.76 -26.49 6.10
C TRP A 68 1.28 -27.27 4.87
N ILE A 69 2.45 -26.89 4.33
CA ILE A 69 3.05 -27.55 3.16
C ILE A 69 3.94 -28.73 3.61
N SER A 70 4.60 -28.55 4.75
CA SER A 70 5.43 -29.57 5.41
C SER A 70 5.42 -29.32 6.91
N SER A 71 6.03 -30.21 7.71
CA SER A 71 6.22 -29.98 9.15
C SER A 71 7.04 -28.74 9.48
N GLU A 72 7.85 -28.26 8.55
CA GLU A 72 8.70 -27.08 8.70
C GLU A 72 8.03 -25.78 8.21
N ILE A 73 7.03 -25.91 7.32
CA ILE A 73 6.27 -24.78 6.77
C ILE A 73 4.88 -24.84 7.37
N THR A 74 4.66 -24.02 8.38
CA THR A 74 3.43 -23.97 9.17
C THR A 74 2.53 -22.83 8.73
N ALA A 75 1.24 -22.96 8.99
CA ALA A 75 0.29 -21.86 9.05
C ALA A 75 -0.08 -21.64 10.50
N GLY A 76 -0.12 -20.40 10.95
CA GLY A 76 -0.36 -20.10 12.35
C GLY A 76 -0.83 -18.69 12.61
N VAL A 77 -1.14 -18.42 13.87
CA VAL A 77 -1.56 -17.12 14.37
C VAL A 77 -0.61 -16.67 15.49
N PHE A 78 -0.23 -15.39 15.43
CA PHE A 78 0.63 -14.73 16.41
C PHE A 78 -0.13 -13.57 17.04
N ILE A 79 -0.56 -13.78 18.28
CA ILE A 79 -1.41 -12.86 19.04
C ILE A 79 -0.53 -12.07 19.99
N ASP A 80 -0.28 -10.83 19.65
CA ASP A 80 0.42 -9.85 20.47
C ASP A 80 -0.29 -8.48 20.36
N PRO A 81 0.05 -7.48 21.18
CA PRO A 81 -0.61 -6.18 21.15
C PRO A 81 -0.60 -5.52 19.75
N LEU A 82 0.48 -5.68 18.97
CA LEU A 82 0.58 -5.13 17.63
C LEU A 82 -0.41 -5.79 16.67
N SER A 83 -0.44 -7.14 16.61
CA SER A 83 -1.34 -7.87 15.72
C SER A 83 -2.81 -7.63 16.05
N VAL A 84 -3.16 -7.58 17.35
CA VAL A 84 -4.54 -7.34 17.78
C VAL A 84 -4.98 -5.91 17.51
N LEU A 85 -4.12 -4.90 17.73
CA LEU A 85 -4.42 -3.51 17.41
C LEU A 85 -4.80 -3.36 15.92
N PHE A 86 -4.02 -3.95 15.02
CA PHE A 86 -4.31 -3.94 13.59
C PHE A 86 -5.54 -4.77 13.22
N THR A 87 -5.72 -5.93 13.82
CA THR A 87 -6.89 -6.80 13.59
C THR A 87 -8.19 -6.09 13.93
N VAL A 88 -8.25 -5.45 15.11
CA VAL A 88 -9.41 -4.65 15.53
C VAL A 88 -9.66 -3.49 14.59
N LEU A 89 -8.61 -2.76 14.18
CA LEU A 89 -8.73 -1.67 13.24
C LEU A 89 -9.31 -2.11 11.90
N VAL A 90 -8.77 -3.18 11.31
CA VAL A 90 -9.20 -3.70 10.00
C VAL A 90 -10.64 -4.20 10.06
N ALA A 91 -11.00 -4.97 11.08
CA ALA A 91 -12.33 -5.53 11.26
C ALA A 91 -13.39 -4.43 11.50
N PHE A 92 -13.06 -3.43 12.34
CA PHE A 92 -13.93 -2.29 12.59
C PHE A 92 -14.19 -1.48 11.31
N PHE A 93 -13.13 -1.14 10.56
CA PHE A 93 -13.29 -0.43 9.29
C PHE A 93 -13.99 -1.26 8.23
N GLY A 94 -13.76 -2.58 8.20
CA GLY A 94 -14.50 -3.50 7.34
C GLY A 94 -16.01 -3.39 7.55
N LEU A 95 -16.46 -3.35 8.80
CA LEU A 95 -17.86 -3.15 9.17
C LEU A 95 -18.38 -1.75 8.77
N ILE A 96 -17.65 -0.70 9.12
CA ILE A 96 -17.99 0.70 8.77
C ILE A 96 -18.18 0.86 7.28
N ILE A 97 -17.27 0.32 6.47
CA ILE A 97 -17.33 0.41 5.01
C ILE A 97 -18.45 -0.46 4.42
N ALA A 98 -18.67 -1.65 4.97
CA ALA A 98 -19.78 -2.51 4.53
C ALA A 98 -21.14 -1.82 4.73
N ILE A 99 -21.36 -1.16 5.88
CA ILE A 99 -22.60 -0.39 6.16
C ILE A 99 -22.69 0.84 5.23
N TYR A 100 -21.62 1.63 5.12
CA TYR A 100 -21.57 2.81 4.25
C TYR A 100 -21.89 2.46 2.79
N SER A 101 -21.40 1.32 2.32
CA SER A 101 -21.59 0.84 0.95
C SER A 101 -23.03 0.48 0.61
N LEU A 102 -23.88 0.19 1.60
CA LEU A 102 -25.32 -0.01 1.37
C LEU A 102 -25.99 1.25 0.79
N GLY A 103 -25.48 2.43 1.15
CA GLY A 103 -25.95 3.70 0.61
C GLY A 103 -25.15 4.13 -0.62
N TYR A 104 -23.83 4.20 -0.49
CA TYR A 104 -22.93 4.77 -1.51
C TYR A 104 -22.91 3.99 -2.82
N MET A 105 -22.89 2.64 -2.74
CA MET A 105 -22.82 1.76 -3.92
C MET A 105 -24.22 1.39 -4.47
N LYS A 106 -25.29 1.98 -3.94
CA LYS A 106 -26.67 1.65 -4.37
C LYS A 106 -26.86 2.00 -5.85
N GLY A 107 -27.28 1.02 -6.64
CA GLY A 107 -27.52 1.19 -8.08
C GLY A 107 -26.30 0.94 -8.98
N GLU A 108 -25.11 0.70 -8.41
CA GLU A 108 -23.92 0.38 -9.20
C GLU A 108 -23.96 -1.05 -9.76
N GLU A 109 -23.45 -1.22 -10.98
CA GLU A 109 -23.27 -2.55 -11.59
C GLU A 109 -22.10 -3.30 -10.94
N GLY A 110 -22.22 -4.62 -10.80
CA GLY A 110 -21.12 -5.48 -10.33
C GLY A 110 -20.96 -5.54 -8.82
N LEU A 111 -21.98 -5.24 -8.05
CA LEU A 111 -21.97 -5.28 -6.58
C LEU A 111 -21.61 -6.67 -6.01
N THR A 112 -21.90 -7.75 -6.73
CA THR A 112 -21.49 -9.11 -6.33
C THR A 112 -19.97 -9.21 -6.25
N ARG A 113 -19.26 -8.69 -7.27
CA ARG A 113 -17.80 -8.62 -7.29
C ARG A 113 -17.28 -7.69 -6.20
N TYR A 114 -17.95 -6.56 -5.98
CA TYR A 114 -17.59 -5.60 -4.93
C TYR A 114 -17.57 -6.25 -3.54
N TYR A 115 -18.70 -6.85 -3.10
CA TYR A 115 -18.80 -7.46 -1.77
C TYR A 115 -17.96 -8.72 -1.63
N PHE A 116 -17.78 -9.49 -2.69
CA PHE A 116 -16.84 -10.60 -2.73
C PHE A 116 -15.41 -10.12 -2.43
N LEU A 117 -14.93 -9.11 -3.17
CA LEU A 117 -13.59 -8.56 -2.98
C LEU A 117 -13.44 -7.83 -1.65
N LEU A 118 -14.48 -7.19 -1.15
CA LEU A 118 -14.47 -6.53 0.16
C LEU A 118 -14.19 -7.52 1.29
N LEU A 119 -14.96 -8.62 1.35
CA LEU A 119 -14.77 -9.65 2.38
C LEU A 119 -13.41 -10.36 2.22
N LEU A 120 -13.03 -10.68 1.00
CA LEU A 120 -11.73 -11.29 0.69
C LEU A 120 -10.58 -10.40 1.14
N PHE A 121 -10.69 -9.09 0.90
CA PHE A 121 -9.69 -8.10 1.31
C PHE A 121 -9.59 -7.98 2.83
N ILE A 122 -10.73 -7.90 3.54
CA ILE A 122 -10.77 -7.82 5.02
C ILE A 122 -10.08 -9.04 5.61
N GLY A 123 -10.45 -10.25 5.18
CA GLY A 123 -9.84 -11.48 5.66
C GLY A 123 -8.34 -11.57 5.33
N SER A 124 -7.94 -11.15 4.13
CA SER A 124 -6.53 -11.14 3.74
C SER A 124 -5.70 -10.15 4.57
N MET A 125 -6.25 -8.97 4.87
CA MET A 125 -5.55 -7.98 5.68
C MET A 125 -5.42 -8.41 7.14
N ILE A 126 -6.45 -9.03 7.71
CA ILE A 126 -6.37 -9.63 9.04
C ILE A 126 -5.37 -10.78 9.04
N GLY A 127 -5.44 -11.68 8.04
CA GLY A 127 -4.50 -12.79 7.89
C GLY A 127 -3.04 -12.32 7.80
N LEU A 128 -2.78 -11.17 7.15
CA LEU A 128 -1.46 -10.57 7.09
C LEU A 128 -0.93 -10.21 8.47
N VAL A 129 -1.72 -9.49 9.26
CA VAL A 129 -1.25 -8.93 10.54
C VAL A 129 -1.23 -9.92 11.69
N ILE A 130 -1.98 -11.04 11.57
CA ILE A 130 -2.05 -12.09 12.57
C ILE A 130 -1.15 -13.30 12.26
N SER A 131 -0.48 -13.31 11.09
CA SER A 131 0.43 -14.39 10.70
C SER A 131 1.54 -14.61 11.72
N ASP A 132 1.93 -15.85 11.94
CA ASP A 132 3.02 -16.24 12.86
C ASP A 132 4.38 -16.39 12.16
N ASN A 133 4.41 -16.25 10.83
CA ASN A 133 5.61 -16.44 10.03
C ASN A 133 5.64 -15.54 8.79
N PHE A 134 6.84 -15.29 8.27
CA PHE A 134 7.08 -14.42 7.13
C PHE A 134 6.47 -14.93 5.81
N LEU A 135 6.42 -16.25 5.60
CA LEU A 135 5.88 -16.81 4.36
C LEU A 135 4.36 -16.65 4.30
N GLN A 136 3.64 -16.98 5.36
CA GLN A 136 2.20 -16.78 5.46
C GLN A 136 1.85 -15.29 5.37
N MET A 137 2.58 -14.43 6.09
CA MET A 137 2.45 -12.98 5.99
C MET A 137 2.60 -12.52 4.54
N PHE A 138 3.58 -13.04 3.79
CA PHE A 138 3.81 -12.68 2.39
C PHE A 138 2.67 -13.15 1.47
N VAL A 139 2.12 -14.34 1.68
CA VAL A 139 0.95 -14.81 0.91
C VAL A 139 -0.24 -13.85 1.09
N PHE A 140 -0.53 -13.43 2.31
CA PHE A 140 -1.59 -12.46 2.57
C PHE A 140 -1.25 -11.06 2.07
N TRP A 141 0.03 -10.67 2.12
CA TRP A 141 0.54 -9.43 1.54
C TRP A 141 0.24 -9.32 0.04
N GLU A 142 0.44 -10.44 -0.68
CA GLU A 142 0.13 -10.57 -2.10
C GLU A 142 -1.39 -10.53 -2.35
N MET A 143 -2.18 -11.19 -1.50
CA MET A 143 -3.64 -11.20 -1.59
C MET A 143 -4.23 -9.80 -1.37
N VAL A 144 -3.73 -9.06 -0.39
CA VAL A 144 -4.10 -7.64 -0.18
C VAL A 144 -3.78 -6.81 -1.43
N GLY A 145 -2.62 -7.02 -2.06
CA GLY A 145 -2.24 -6.38 -3.32
C GLY A 145 -3.18 -6.69 -4.46
N LEU A 146 -3.55 -7.96 -4.64
CA LEU A 146 -4.46 -8.42 -5.68
C LEU A 146 -5.88 -7.86 -5.48
N CYS A 147 -6.42 -7.94 -4.26
CA CYS A 147 -7.75 -7.42 -3.95
C CYS A 147 -7.81 -5.91 -4.15
N SER A 148 -6.77 -5.17 -3.75
CA SER A 148 -6.71 -3.72 -3.93
C SER A 148 -6.71 -3.34 -5.41
N TYR A 149 -5.90 -4.01 -6.23
CA TYR A 149 -5.90 -3.85 -7.69
C TYR A 149 -7.30 -4.04 -8.28
N ALA A 150 -7.98 -5.14 -7.91
CA ALA A 150 -9.31 -5.47 -8.42
C ALA A 150 -10.39 -4.47 -7.95
N LEU A 151 -10.28 -3.97 -6.71
CA LEU A 151 -11.18 -2.95 -6.17
C LEU A 151 -10.93 -1.56 -6.77
N ILE A 152 -9.68 -1.18 -7.03
CA ILE A 152 -9.33 0.09 -7.69
C ILE A 152 -9.83 0.07 -9.14
N SER A 153 -9.72 -1.06 -9.82
CA SER A 153 -10.23 -1.27 -11.17
C SER A 153 -11.72 -1.64 -11.20
N PHE A 154 -12.48 -1.29 -10.16
CA PHE A 154 -13.91 -1.68 -10.06
C PHE A 154 -14.70 -1.25 -11.30
N TRP A 155 -14.53 -0.01 -11.76
CA TRP A 155 -15.14 0.48 -12.98
C TRP A 155 -14.29 0.12 -14.23
N TYR A 156 -14.06 -1.18 -14.42
CA TYR A 156 -13.19 -1.71 -15.49
C TYR A 156 -13.60 -1.33 -16.94
N LYS A 157 -14.79 -0.77 -17.14
CA LYS A 157 -15.20 -0.20 -18.42
C LYS A 157 -14.55 1.18 -18.67
N ARG A 158 -13.97 1.82 -17.65
CA ARG A 158 -13.30 3.13 -17.74
C ARG A 158 -11.81 2.93 -17.88
N PRO A 159 -11.19 3.44 -18.98
CA PRO A 159 -9.74 3.28 -19.19
C PRO A 159 -8.88 3.83 -18.06
N GLU A 160 -9.31 4.93 -17.41
CA GLU A 160 -8.64 5.57 -16.30
C GLU A 160 -8.54 4.62 -15.09
N SER A 161 -9.63 3.93 -14.78
CA SER A 161 -9.70 2.96 -13.68
C SER A 161 -8.77 1.76 -13.92
N ILE A 162 -8.71 1.25 -15.17
CA ILE A 162 -7.80 0.16 -15.53
C ILE A 162 -6.33 0.60 -15.41
N ARG A 163 -5.99 1.78 -15.95
CA ARG A 163 -4.62 2.33 -15.88
C ARG A 163 -4.20 2.57 -14.43
N ALA A 164 -5.10 3.10 -13.61
CA ALA A 164 -4.86 3.32 -12.19
C ALA A 164 -4.56 2.00 -11.47
N GLY A 165 -5.41 0.99 -11.64
CA GLY A 165 -5.17 -0.33 -11.04
C GLY A 165 -3.86 -0.95 -11.51
N ALA A 166 -3.56 -0.92 -12.82
CA ALA A 166 -2.31 -1.44 -13.36
C ALA A 166 -1.08 -0.73 -12.76
N LYS A 167 -1.12 0.61 -12.63
CA LYS A 167 -0.04 1.39 -11.99
C LYS A 167 0.15 0.97 -10.53
N VAL A 168 -0.95 0.87 -9.76
CA VAL A 168 -0.91 0.43 -8.36
C VAL A 168 -0.28 -0.95 -8.24
N PHE A 169 -0.76 -1.90 -9.05
CA PHE A 169 -0.25 -3.27 -9.05
C PHE A 169 1.24 -3.34 -9.36
N LEU A 170 1.69 -2.69 -10.44
CA LEU A 170 3.09 -2.73 -10.87
C LEU A 170 4.03 -2.06 -9.85
N MET A 171 3.63 -0.90 -9.30
CA MET A 171 4.47 -0.19 -8.33
C MET A 171 4.59 -0.93 -7.00
N THR A 172 3.51 -1.54 -6.53
CA THR A 172 3.59 -2.35 -5.30
C THR A 172 4.40 -3.61 -5.51
N ARG A 173 4.38 -4.23 -6.72
CA ARG A 173 5.21 -5.40 -7.05
C ARG A 173 6.72 -5.15 -6.93
N LEU A 174 7.19 -3.94 -7.19
CA LEU A 174 8.61 -3.61 -6.98
C LEU A 174 9.01 -3.81 -5.51
N GLY A 175 8.15 -3.39 -4.58
CA GLY A 175 8.37 -3.62 -3.15
C GLY A 175 8.19 -5.08 -2.74
N ASP A 176 7.22 -5.78 -3.34
CA ASP A 176 6.94 -7.18 -3.04
C ASP A 176 8.14 -8.08 -3.40
N VAL A 177 8.83 -7.80 -4.53
CA VAL A 177 10.09 -8.47 -4.91
C VAL A 177 11.20 -8.20 -3.89
N SER A 178 11.31 -6.97 -3.40
CA SER A 178 12.26 -6.61 -2.35
C SER A 178 11.99 -7.38 -1.06
N LEU A 179 10.73 -7.42 -0.61
CA LEU A 179 10.31 -8.16 0.58
C LEU A 179 10.56 -9.67 0.43
N LEU A 180 10.26 -10.24 -0.74
CA LEU A 180 10.56 -11.65 -1.02
C LEU A 180 12.05 -11.96 -0.92
N GLY A 181 12.90 -11.03 -1.40
CA GLY A 181 14.35 -11.12 -1.25
C GLY A 181 14.79 -11.11 0.23
N ALA A 182 14.16 -10.26 1.06
CA ALA A 182 14.42 -10.24 2.50
C ALA A 182 14.06 -11.57 3.17
N ILE A 183 12.87 -12.10 2.86
CA ILE A 183 12.38 -13.38 3.39
C ILE A 183 13.29 -14.54 2.95
N GLY A 184 13.74 -14.53 1.68
CA GLY A 184 14.67 -15.53 1.17
C GLY A 184 16.03 -15.52 1.88
N LEU A 185 16.61 -14.33 2.13
CA LEU A 185 17.85 -14.19 2.88
C LEU A 185 17.69 -14.60 4.35
N LEU A 186 16.55 -14.25 4.97
CA LEU A 186 16.25 -14.65 6.34
C LEU A 186 16.14 -16.17 6.46
N TYR A 187 15.41 -16.81 5.56
CA TYR A 187 15.29 -18.27 5.54
C TYR A 187 16.64 -18.96 5.25
N ALA A 188 17.43 -18.43 4.32
CA ALA A 188 18.76 -18.96 4.04
C ALA A 188 19.70 -18.86 5.25
N SER A 189 19.49 -17.88 6.14
CA SER A 189 20.30 -17.67 7.34
C SER A 189 19.83 -18.48 8.54
N LEU A 190 18.50 -18.59 8.74
CA LEU A 190 17.90 -19.21 9.94
C LEU A 190 17.33 -20.61 9.69
N GLY A 191 17.02 -20.97 8.44
CA GLY A 191 16.32 -22.23 8.12
C GLY A 191 14.84 -22.25 8.53
N SER A 192 14.27 -21.11 8.96
CA SER A 192 12.88 -21.01 9.44
C SER A 192 12.23 -19.70 9.01
N PHE A 193 10.92 -19.73 8.77
CA PHE A 193 10.10 -18.55 8.52
C PHE A 193 9.42 -18.00 9.79
N SER A 194 9.43 -18.75 10.90
CA SER A 194 8.70 -18.42 12.13
C SER A 194 9.20 -17.13 12.78
N PHE A 195 8.28 -16.25 13.20
CA PHE A 195 8.60 -15.05 13.95
C PHE A 195 9.24 -15.37 15.30
N ARG A 196 8.71 -16.36 16.03
CA ARG A 196 9.27 -16.77 17.31
C ARG A 196 10.69 -17.25 17.15
N TYR A 197 10.93 -18.16 16.20
CA TYR A 197 12.27 -18.66 15.94
C TYR A 197 13.23 -17.53 15.52
N ALA A 198 12.75 -16.56 14.73
CA ALA A 198 13.53 -15.41 14.36
C ALA A 198 13.88 -14.52 15.56
N ILE A 199 12.93 -14.23 16.45
CA ILE A 199 13.18 -13.45 17.68
C ILE A 199 14.30 -14.07 18.50
N ASP A 200 14.27 -15.39 18.70
CA ASP A 200 15.25 -16.10 19.53
C ASP A 200 16.63 -16.21 18.86
N ASN A 201 16.72 -16.25 17.52
CA ASN A 201 17.92 -16.61 16.79
C ASN A 201 18.47 -15.49 15.88
N ILE A 202 17.81 -14.33 15.80
CA ILE A 202 18.19 -13.24 14.87
C ILE A 202 19.63 -12.75 15.10
N ALA A 203 20.13 -12.85 16.34
CA ALA A 203 21.49 -12.47 16.73
C ALA A 203 22.57 -13.35 16.10
N THR A 204 22.22 -14.52 15.58
CA THR A 204 23.17 -15.42 14.89
C THR A 204 23.49 -14.97 13.48
N ILE A 205 22.68 -14.07 12.89
CA ILE A 205 22.86 -13.55 11.53
C ILE A 205 23.95 -12.47 11.56
N PRO A 206 24.95 -12.55 10.66
CA PRO A 206 25.97 -11.51 10.53
C PRO A 206 25.34 -10.14 10.24
N VAL A 207 25.85 -9.07 10.87
CA VAL A 207 25.33 -7.69 10.74
C VAL A 207 25.18 -7.23 9.28
N PRO A 208 26.11 -7.49 8.34
CA PRO A 208 25.91 -7.11 6.93
C PRO A 208 24.70 -7.78 6.28
N THR A 209 24.47 -9.06 6.54
CA THR A 209 23.29 -9.81 6.03
C THR A 209 22.03 -9.29 6.67
N LEU A 210 22.03 -9.06 7.98
CA LEU A 210 20.88 -8.50 8.70
C LEU A 210 20.55 -7.09 8.22
N THR A 211 21.55 -6.27 7.93
CA THR A 211 21.37 -4.95 7.31
C THR A 211 20.71 -5.06 5.93
N ALA A 212 21.16 -6.01 5.10
CA ALA A 212 20.54 -6.26 3.80
C ALA A 212 19.06 -6.69 3.93
N ILE A 213 18.76 -7.61 4.85
CA ILE A 213 17.39 -8.03 5.17
C ILE A 213 16.53 -6.82 5.57
N ALA A 214 17.05 -5.97 6.45
CA ALA A 214 16.32 -4.80 6.96
C ALA A 214 16.04 -3.77 5.84
N PHE A 215 16.99 -3.47 4.95
CA PHE A 215 16.79 -2.58 3.81
C PHE A 215 15.86 -3.18 2.75
N LEU A 216 15.94 -4.46 2.47
CA LEU A 216 15.02 -5.15 1.56
C LEU A 216 13.58 -5.14 2.11
N THR A 217 13.42 -5.33 3.41
CA THR A 217 12.11 -5.21 4.10
C THR A 217 11.59 -3.78 4.01
N LEU A 218 12.46 -2.78 4.18
CA LEU A 218 12.12 -1.37 4.00
C LEU A 218 11.62 -1.09 2.58
N GLY A 219 12.22 -1.70 1.55
CA GLY A 219 11.74 -1.62 0.16
C GLY A 219 10.30 -2.06 0.01
N GLY A 220 9.91 -3.18 0.63
CA GLY A 220 8.52 -3.64 0.69
C GLY A 220 7.59 -2.64 1.38
N ALA A 221 8.01 -2.11 2.52
CA ALA A 221 7.25 -1.14 3.29
C ALA A 221 7.05 0.19 2.53
N ILE A 222 8.08 0.72 1.89
CA ILE A 222 8.05 1.93 1.05
C ILE A 222 6.98 1.82 -0.04
N ALA A 223 6.94 0.71 -0.75
CA ALA A 223 6.00 0.52 -1.85
C ALA A 223 4.54 0.44 -1.36
N LYS A 224 4.25 -0.37 -0.33
CA LYS A 224 2.88 -0.55 0.20
C LYS A 224 2.38 0.69 0.93
N SER A 225 3.24 1.38 1.69
CA SER A 225 2.88 2.59 2.45
C SER A 225 3.11 3.89 1.68
N ALA A 226 3.24 3.81 0.36
CA ALA A 226 3.35 4.97 -0.52
C ALA A 226 4.39 6.00 -0.05
N GLN A 227 5.57 5.53 0.36
CA GLN A 227 6.69 6.38 0.73
C GLN A 227 7.54 6.75 -0.49
N LEU A 228 8.30 7.83 -0.39
CA LEU A 228 9.29 8.18 -1.41
C LEU A 228 10.27 7.03 -1.65
N PRO A 229 10.62 6.73 -2.91
CA PRO A 229 10.11 7.32 -4.16
C PRO A 229 8.80 6.69 -4.68
N LEU A 230 8.33 5.55 -4.15
CA LEU A 230 7.25 4.72 -4.69
C LEU A 230 5.82 5.16 -4.26
N HIS A 231 5.55 6.47 -4.17
CA HIS A 231 4.30 7.04 -3.64
C HIS A 231 3.22 7.34 -4.69
N THR A 232 3.58 7.49 -5.96
CA THR A 232 2.69 8.11 -6.97
C THR A 232 1.46 7.27 -7.31
N TRP A 233 1.48 5.98 -7.02
CA TRP A 233 0.35 5.09 -7.22
C TRP A 233 -0.87 5.46 -6.36
N LEU A 234 -0.64 6.04 -5.18
CA LEU A 234 -1.71 6.30 -4.21
C LEU A 234 -2.68 7.37 -4.72
N TYR A 235 -2.18 8.42 -5.37
CA TYR A 235 -3.05 9.38 -6.05
C TYR A 235 -3.82 8.74 -7.21
N SER A 236 -3.20 7.89 -8.00
CA SER A 236 -3.86 7.17 -9.10
C SER A 236 -4.97 6.24 -8.58
N ALA A 237 -4.82 5.66 -7.38
CA ALA A 237 -5.83 4.84 -6.74
C ALA A 237 -7.15 5.59 -6.44
N MET A 238 -7.19 6.93 -6.55
CA MET A 238 -8.40 7.72 -6.36
C MET A 238 -9.46 7.49 -7.46
N GLU A 239 -9.14 6.77 -8.51
CA GLU A 239 -10.12 6.29 -9.51
C GLU A 239 -11.04 5.17 -8.97
N ALA A 240 -10.73 4.60 -7.82
CA ALA A 240 -11.59 3.64 -7.10
C ALA A 240 -12.90 4.29 -6.60
N PRO A 241 -13.96 3.51 -6.34
CA PRO A 241 -15.10 3.97 -5.54
C PRO A 241 -14.64 4.55 -4.19
N THR A 242 -15.31 5.60 -3.70
CA THR A 242 -14.82 6.28 -2.49
C THR A 242 -14.87 5.40 -1.24
N SER A 243 -15.81 4.45 -1.17
CA SER A 243 -15.83 3.41 -0.13
C SER A 243 -14.57 2.55 -0.12
N VAL A 244 -14.08 2.19 -1.31
CA VAL A 244 -12.80 1.48 -1.48
C VAL A 244 -11.63 2.36 -1.05
N SER A 245 -11.61 3.64 -1.50
CA SER A 245 -10.56 4.58 -1.08
C SER A 245 -10.52 4.72 0.45
N ALA A 246 -11.67 4.83 1.12
CA ALA A 246 -11.75 4.87 2.58
C ALA A 246 -11.14 3.60 3.22
N LEU A 247 -11.47 2.41 2.72
CA LEU A 247 -10.94 1.15 3.23
C LEU A 247 -9.42 1.05 3.07
N LEU A 248 -8.92 1.28 1.84
CA LEU A 248 -7.51 1.09 1.49
C LEU A 248 -6.59 2.11 2.20
N HIS A 249 -7.02 3.37 2.30
CA HIS A 249 -6.15 4.46 2.72
C HIS A 249 -6.30 4.79 4.20
N ALA A 250 -7.50 4.63 4.79
CA ALA A 250 -7.69 4.93 6.20
C ALA A 250 -7.18 3.83 7.13
N ALA A 251 -7.43 2.54 6.84
CA ALA A 251 -7.25 1.51 7.86
C ALA A 251 -6.43 0.28 7.43
N THR A 252 -6.17 0.08 6.12
CA THR A 252 -5.72 -1.24 5.69
C THR A 252 -4.43 -1.21 4.86
N MET A 253 -4.49 -1.35 3.54
CA MET A 253 -3.35 -1.61 2.65
C MET A 253 -2.13 -0.72 2.91
N VAL A 254 -2.33 0.59 3.00
CA VAL A 254 -1.22 1.54 3.16
C VAL A 254 -0.55 1.46 4.54
N LYS A 255 -1.20 0.83 5.51
CA LYS A 255 -0.65 0.61 6.85
C LYS A 255 0.13 -0.70 6.97
N ALA A 256 0.04 -1.58 5.97
CA ALA A 256 0.78 -2.83 5.97
C ALA A 256 2.31 -2.61 6.02
N GLY A 257 2.83 -1.57 5.35
CA GLY A 257 4.26 -1.25 5.44
C GLY A 257 4.65 -0.67 6.80
N ILE A 258 3.79 0.12 7.45
CA ILE A 258 3.99 0.57 8.83
C ILE A 258 4.02 -0.61 9.79
N TYR A 259 3.05 -1.54 9.67
CA TYR A 259 3.05 -2.80 10.40
C TYR A 259 4.34 -3.59 10.20
N LEU A 260 4.80 -3.72 8.96
CA LEU A 260 5.99 -4.50 8.61
C LEU A 260 7.25 -3.94 9.28
N ILE A 261 7.45 -2.62 9.28
CA ILE A 261 8.59 -2.00 9.96
C ILE A 261 8.44 -2.09 11.48
N ALA A 262 7.23 -1.83 12.01
CA ALA A 262 6.97 -1.99 13.45
C ALA A 262 7.23 -3.43 13.93
N ARG A 263 6.81 -4.44 13.14
CA ARG A 263 7.06 -5.86 13.42
C ARG A 263 8.54 -6.20 13.33
N LEU A 264 9.25 -5.69 12.32
CA LEU A 264 10.68 -5.92 12.16
C LEU A 264 11.48 -5.33 13.33
N ILE A 265 11.11 -4.14 13.83
CA ILE A 265 11.74 -3.54 15.03
C ILE A 265 11.59 -4.46 16.24
N LEU A 266 10.39 -5.05 16.46
CA LEU A 266 10.17 -6.01 17.56
C LEU A 266 11.00 -7.28 17.40
N ILE A 267 11.12 -7.81 16.17
CA ILE A 267 11.92 -9.03 15.90
C ILE A 267 13.41 -8.76 16.08
N LEU A 268 13.90 -7.62 15.62
CA LEU A 268 15.30 -7.23 15.75
C LEU A 268 15.69 -6.89 17.20
N GLY A 269 14.73 -6.38 17.98
CA GLY A 269 14.98 -5.90 19.33
C GLY A 269 16.15 -4.91 19.38
N PRO A 270 17.10 -5.05 20.32
CA PRO A 270 18.26 -4.17 20.45
C PRO A 270 19.19 -4.14 19.21
N LEU A 271 19.18 -5.17 18.37
CA LEU A 271 19.98 -5.23 17.15
C LEU A 271 19.56 -4.19 16.11
N ALA A 272 18.31 -3.71 16.15
CA ALA A 272 17.84 -2.65 15.26
C ALA A 272 18.77 -1.41 15.31
N PHE A 273 19.34 -1.11 16.49
CA PHE A 273 20.21 0.05 16.72
C PHE A 273 21.66 -0.17 16.26
N SER A 274 22.05 -1.41 16.05
CA SER A 274 23.38 -1.77 15.54
C SER A 274 23.44 -1.80 14.01
N LEU A 275 22.28 -1.71 13.31
CA LEU A 275 22.24 -1.74 11.85
C LEU A 275 22.68 -0.39 11.27
N PRO A 276 23.77 -0.34 10.46
CA PRO A 276 24.29 0.91 9.94
C PRO A 276 23.25 1.67 9.11
N MET A 277 22.98 2.93 9.47
CA MET A 277 22.10 3.87 8.75
C MET A 277 20.65 3.43 8.53
N TRP A 278 20.21 2.27 9.03
CA TRP A 278 18.86 1.77 8.75
C TRP A 278 17.77 2.66 9.37
N LEU A 279 17.76 2.84 10.70
CA LEU A 279 16.77 3.70 11.38
C LEU A 279 16.83 5.17 10.90
N PRO A 280 18.01 5.80 10.75
CA PRO A 280 18.09 7.13 10.14
C PRO A 280 17.48 7.21 8.74
N THR A 281 17.65 6.17 7.91
CA THR A 281 17.04 6.12 6.57
C THR A 281 15.52 6.02 6.65
N VAL A 282 15.00 5.17 7.54
CA VAL A 282 13.54 5.07 7.80
C VAL A 282 12.98 6.44 8.20
N ALA A 283 13.63 7.14 9.15
CA ALA A 283 13.22 8.46 9.61
C ALA A 283 13.22 9.50 8.47
N TRP A 284 14.30 9.60 7.70
CA TRP A 284 14.41 10.57 6.61
C TRP A 284 13.42 10.32 5.47
N ILE A 285 13.22 9.06 5.07
CA ILE A 285 12.19 8.71 4.09
C ILE A 285 10.81 9.17 4.59
N GLY A 286 10.50 8.92 5.86
CA GLY A 286 9.26 9.36 6.48
C GLY A 286 9.09 10.87 6.45
N VAL A 287 10.08 11.63 6.95
CA VAL A 287 10.04 13.10 7.02
C VAL A 287 9.89 13.73 5.64
N LEU A 288 10.68 13.31 4.67
CA LEU A 288 10.62 13.83 3.30
C LEU A 288 9.29 13.50 2.62
N THR A 289 8.78 12.30 2.83
CA THR A 289 7.46 11.88 2.33
C THR A 289 6.35 12.72 2.95
N ALA A 290 6.41 12.96 4.26
CA ALA A 290 5.44 13.78 4.98
C ALA A 290 5.37 15.20 4.42
N PHE A 291 6.52 15.83 4.24
CA PHE A 291 6.62 17.19 3.71
C PHE A 291 6.12 17.30 2.27
N MET A 292 6.57 16.40 1.40
CA MET A 292 6.15 16.37 -0.01
C MET A 292 4.64 16.13 -0.13
N GLY A 293 4.08 15.15 0.60
CA GLY A 293 2.65 14.87 0.60
C GLY A 293 1.81 16.09 1.00
N ALA A 294 2.21 16.84 2.04
CA ALA A 294 1.52 18.03 2.51
C ALA A 294 1.54 19.17 1.47
N THR A 295 2.67 19.39 0.78
CA THR A 295 2.76 20.39 -0.29
C THR A 295 1.86 20.07 -1.48
N LEU A 296 1.77 18.79 -1.88
CA LEU A 296 0.89 18.33 -2.95
C LEU A 296 -0.60 18.39 -2.54
N ALA A 297 -0.93 18.09 -1.28
CA ALA A 297 -2.28 18.27 -0.73
C ALA A 297 -2.75 19.73 -0.79
N LEU A 298 -1.82 20.68 -0.52
CA LEU A 298 -2.11 22.11 -0.62
C LEU A 298 -2.36 22.57 -2.07
N TYR A 299 -1.80 21.89 -3.07
CA TYR A 299 -1.89 22.27 -4.47
C TYR A 299 -3.11 21.68 -5.19
N THR A 300 -3.42 20.40 -5.01
CA THR A 300 -4.45 19.68 -5.80
C THR A 300 -5.87 20.26 -5.62
N PRO A 301 -6.63 20.42 -6.72
CA PRO A 301 -8.04 20.83 -6.65
C PRO A 301 -9.02 19.66 -6.40
N ASP A 302 -8.60 18.42 -6.58
CA ASP A 302 -9.41 17.22 -6.41
C ASP A 302 -9.61 16.90 -4.93
N ILE A 303 -10.87 16.80 -4.48
CA ILE A 303 -11.23 16.53 -3.09
C ILE A 303 -10.66 15.17 -2.58
N LYS A 304 -10.71 14.11 -3.41
CA LYS A 304 -10.06 12.83 -3.10
C LYS A 304 -8.54 12.91 -3.19
N GLY A 305 -8.05 13.76 -4.08
CA GLY A 305 -6.63 14.05 -4.24
C GLY A 305 -6.02 14.69 -3.01
N VAL A 306 -6.73 15.63 -2.35
CA VAL A 306 -6.30 16.22 -1.07
C VAL A 306 -6.14 15.12 -0.02
N LEU A 307 -7.12 14.24 0.13
CA LEU A 307 -7.08 13.13 1.08
C LEU A 307 -5.99 12.11 0.74
N ALA A 308 -5.76 11.82 -0.55
CA ALA A 308 -4.67 10.95 -0.96
C ALA A 308 -3.29 11.48 -0.56
N TYR A 309 -3.03 12.75 -0.83
CA TYR A 309 -1.76 13.38 -0.45
C TYR A 309 -1.67 13.62 1.08
N SER A 310 -2.80 13.84 1.76
CA SER A 310 -2.89 13.79 3.22
C SER A 310 -2.44 12.41 3.73
N THR A 311 -2.99 11.33 3.18
CA THR A 311 -2.59 9.96 3.54
C THR A 311 -1.09 9.74 3.37
N ILE A 312 -0.49 10.14 2.23
CA ILE A 312 0.97 10.04 2.00
C ILE A 312 1.72 10.80 3.09
N SER A 313 1.29 12.02 3.39
CA SER A 313 1.91 12.86 4.43
C SER A 313 1.83 12.20 5.81
N GLN A 314 0.66 11.72 6.22
CA GLN A 314 0.48 11.12 7.55
C GLN A 314 1.22 9.77 7.70
N LEU A 315 1.29 8.96 6.64
CA LEU A 315 2.13 7.76 6.61
C LEU A 315 3.62 8.11 6.75
N GLY A 316 4.04 9.24 6.19
CA GLY A 316 5.36 9.79 6.40
C GLY A 316 5.64 10.14 7.87
N PHE A 317 4.69 10.74 8.59
CA PHE A 317 4.80 10.96 10.05
C PHE A 317 5.00 9.64 10.81
N MET A 318 4.22 8.60 10.48
CA MET A 318 4.34 7.29 11.13
C MET A 318 5.71 6.65 10.86
N MET A 319 6.18 6.69 9.60
CA MET A 319 7.47 6.14 9.22
C MET A 319 8.63 6.91 9.89
N ALA A 320 8.52 8.24 9.97
CA ALA A 320 9.51 9.08 10.66
C ALA A 320 9.63 8.70 12.15
N ALA A 321 8.49 8.48 12.81
CA ALA A 321 8.46 8.07 14.21
C ALA A 321 9.08 6.68 14.42
N LEU A 322 8.82 5.69 13.53
CA LEU A 322 9.46 4.37 13.59
C LEU A 322 10.98 4.46 13.43
N GLY A 323 11.47 5.39 12.62
CA GLY A 323 12.90 5.63 12.47
C GLY A 323 13.55 6.42 13.62
N ALA A 324 12.73 7.03 14.49
CA ALA A 324 13.18 7.78 15.66
C ALA A 324 13.31 6.94 16.94
N VAL A 325 13.08 5.63 16.87
CA VAL A 325 13.27 4.71 18.00
C VAL A 325 14.74 4.67 18.41
N SER A 326 15.02 4.64 19.73
CA SER A 326 16.36 4.54 20.30
C SER A 326 16.47 3.45 21.35
N LEU A 327 17.67 3.09 21.76
CA LEU A 327 17.89 2.09 22.84
C LEU A 327 17.21 2.48 24.16
N ASN A 328 17.08 3.78 24.41
CA ASN A 328 16.56 4.31 25.67
C ASN A 328 15.09 4.74 25.58
N SER A 329 14.48 4.70 24.37
CA SER A 329 13.12 5.16 24.16
C SER A 329 12.42 4.42 23.04
N SER A 330 11.37 3.71 23.38
CA SER A 330 10.42 3.10 22.44
C SER A 330 9.29 4.06 22.04
N LEU A 331 9.37 5.32 22.47
CA LEU A 331 8.33 6.33 22.24
C LEU A 331 7.99 6.49 20.75
N GLY A 332 8.98 6.48 19.85
CA GLY A 332 8.75 6.60 18.41
C GLY A 332 7.90 5.45 17.85
N TRP A 333 8.13 4.22 18.30
CA TRP A 333 7.32 3.06 17.92
C TRP A 333 5.86 3.21 18.38
N PHE A 334 5.66 3.56 19.65
CA PHE A 334 4.34 3.83 20.22
C PHE A 334 3.63 5.00 19.51
N ALA A 335 4.32 6.13 19.32
CA ALA A 335 3.79 7.31 18.68
C ALA A 335 3.31 7.05 17.25
N SER A 336 4.07 6.24 16.49
CA SER A 336 3.68 5.79 15.15
C SER A 336 2.35 5.03 15.16
N LEU A 337 2.18 4.07 16.06
CA LEU A 337 0.97 3.25 16.16
C LEU A 337 -0.23 4.03 16.71
N PHE A 338 -0.01 4.90 17.68
CA PHE A 338 -1.04 5.79 18.19
C PHE A 338 -1.53 6.77 17.12
N HIS A 339 -0.60 7.32 16.33
CA HIS A 339 -0.95 8.16 15.20
C HIS A 339 -1.62 7.38 14.06
N MET A 340 -1.23 6.14 13.84
CA MET A 340 -1.88 5.24 12.86
C MET A 340 -3.37 5.05 13.15
N MET A 341 -3.74 4.85 14.40
CA MET A 341 -5.15 4.74 14.82
C MET A 341 -5.87 6.08 14.68
N SER A 342 -5.26 7.19 15.15
CA SER A 342 -5.79 8.54 14.99
C SER A 342 -6.07 8.85 13.52
N HIS A 343 -5.10 8.57 12.65
CA HIS A 343 -5.19 8.75 11.20
C HIS A 343 -6.33 7.94 10.60
N ALA A 344 -6.51 6.69 11.01
CA ALA A 344 -7.59 5.86 10.49
C ALA A 344 -8.95 6.55 10.68
N PHE A 345 -9.20 7.11 11.86
CA PHE A 345 -10.48 7.75 12.17
C PHE A 345 -10.69 9.03 11.36
N PHE A 346 -9.75 9.99 11.35
CA PHE A 346 -9.97 11.24 10.63
C PHE A 346 -9.87 11.08 9.10
N GLU A 347 -9.01 10.23 8.60
CA GLU A 347 -8.88 9.98 7.16
C GLU A 347 -10.08 9.19 6.63
N GLY A 348 -10.52 8.17 7.38
CA GLY A 348 -11.76 7.44 7.09
C GLY A 348 -12.96 8.36 7.06
N LEU A 349 -13.11 9.23 8.07
CA LEU A 349 -14.14 10.27 8.10
C LEU A 349 -14.06 11.15 6.84
N GLY A 350 -12.87 11.63 6.49
CA GLY A 350 -12.65 12.46 5.31
C GLY A 350 -13.11 11.81 4.01
N PHE A 351 -12.74 10.54 3.79
CA PHE A 351 -13.18 9.81 2.59
C PHE A 351 -14.68 9.55 2.58
N LEU A 352 -15.31 9.17 3.71
CA LEU A 352 -16.76 8.97 3.76
C LEU A 352 -17.51 10.27 3.44
N LEU A 353 -17.06 11.40 3.97
CA LEU A 353 -17.67 12.71 3.69
C LEU A 353 -17.44 13.14 2.23
N ALA A 354 -16.22 12.98 1.71
CA ALA A 354 -15.93 13.24 0.30
C ALA A 354 -16.81 12.38 -0.63
N GLY A 355 -17.05 11.11 -0.27
CA GLY A 355 -17.98 10.26 -1.00
C GLY A 355 -19.41 10.79 -1.01
N GLY A 356 -19.90 11.27 0.14
CA GLY A 356 -21.22 11.92 0.24
C GLY A 356 -21.32 13.19 -0.62
N ILE A 357 -20.28 14.03 -0.59
CA ILE A 357 -20.20 15.27 -1.40
C ILE A 357 -20.18 14.94 -2.89
N ILE A 358 -19.30 14.02 -3.32
CA ILE A 358 -19.20 13.60 -4.73
C ILE A 358 -20.52 12.97 -5.22
N HIS A 359 -21.17 12.17 -4.38
CA HIS A 359 -22.45 11.57 -4.71
C HIS A 359 -23.55 12.62 -4.93
N ALA A 360 -23.54 13.71 -4.15
CA ALA A 360 -24.51 14.79 -4.28
C ALA A 360 -24.22 15.73 -5.47
N LEU A 361 -22.94 15.93 -5.83
CA LEU A 361 -22.53 16.94 -6.81
C LEU A 361 -22.08 16.38 -8.17
N GLY A 362 -21.77 15.08 -8.26
CA GLY A 362 -21.23 14.47 -9.47
C GLY A 362 -19.83 14.93 -9.87
N THR A 363 -19.14 15.73 -9.03
CA THR A 363 -17.80 16.26 -9.33
C THR A 363 -16.83 16.04 -8.17
N ARG A 364 -15.53 15.91 -8.51
CA ARG A 364 -14.41 15.84 -7.54
C ARG A 364 -13.67 17.18 -7.42
N ASP A 365 -13.90 18.13 -8.32
CA ASP A 365 -13.19 19.41 -8.37
C ASP A 365 -13.76 20.40 -7.36
N MET A 366 -13.01 20.71 -6.30
CA MET A 366 -13.39 21.66 -5.25
C MET A 366 -13.61 23.09 -5.78
N ARG A 367 -13.08 23.45 -6.96
CA ARG A 367 -13.29 24.77 -7.57
C ARG A 367 -14.70 24.95 -8.14
N LEU A 368 -15.38 23.82 -8.40
CA LEU A 368 -16.79 23.77 -8.84
C LEU A 368 -17.75 23.61 -7.65
N MET A 369 -17.23 23.55 -6.43
CA MET A 369 -17.98 23.52 -5.18
C MET A 369 -18.12 24.96 -4.60
N GLY A 370 -18.37 25.12 -3.35
CA GLY A 370 -18.53 26.37 -2.63
C GLY A 370 -19.94 26.47 -2.05
N GLY A 371 -20.11 27.20 -0.96
CA GLY A 371 -21.42 27.44 -0.36
C GLY A 371 -22.17 26.23 0.22
N LEU A 372 -21.58 25.03 0.21
CA LEU A 372 -22.24 23.77 0.64
C LEU A 372 -22.67 23.76 2.12
N LYS A 373 -22.17 24.68 2.94
CA LYS A 373 -22.51 24.76 4.37
C LYS A 373 -24.02 24.80 4.63
N LYS A 374 -24.80 25.46 3.76
CA LYS A 374 -26.25 25.57 3.93
C LYS A 374 -26.99 24.31 3.49
N ALA A 375 -26.56 23.71 2.40
CA ALA A 375 -27.17 22.52 1.81
C ALA A 375 -26.80 21.23 2.55
N MET A 376 -25.57 21.15 3.10
CA MET A 376 -25.01 19.99 3.78
C MET A 376 -24.45 20.33 5.16
N PRO A 377 -25.28 20.81 6.12
CA PRO A 377 -24.83 21.31 7.42
C PRO A 377 -24.22 20.22 8.31
N ILE A 378 -24.69 18.98 8.26
CA ILE A 378 -24.15 17.84 9.02
C ILE A 378 -22.77 17.49 8.45
N THR A 379 -22.67 17.32 7.13
CA THR A 379 -21.43 17.07 6.43
C THR A 379 -20.39 18.17 6.69
N PHE A 380 -20.82 19.44 6.74
CA PHE A 380 -19.92 20.57 7.12
C PHE A 380 -19.39 20.42 8.54
N GLY A 381 -20.25 20.14 9.51
CA GLY A 381 -19.83 19.97 10.93
C GLY A 381 -18.86 18.81 11.11
N LEU A 382 -19.14 17.66 10.48
CA LEU A 382 -18.26 16.49 10.51
C LEU A 382 -16.91 16.76 9.79
N SER A 383 -16.95 17.50 8.66
CA SER A 383 -15.71 17.90 7.96
C SER A 383 -14.86 18.86 8.80
N LEU A 384 -15.49 19.72 9.59
CA LEU A 384 -14.76 20.60 10.52
C LEU A 384 -14.04 19.77 11.59
N ILE A 385 -14.70 18.78 12.20
CA ILE A 385 -14.06 17.84 13.15
C ILE A 385 -12.87 17.13 12.48
N MET A 386 -13.05 16.63 11.27
CA MET A 386 -11.99 15.97 10.50
C MET A 386 -10.77 16.89 10.30
N ILE A 387 -10.98 18.14 9.86
CA ILE A 387 -9.88 19.10 9.61
C ILE A 387 -9.20 19.52 10.91
N LEU A 388 -9.95 19.78 11.98
CA LEU A 388 -9.37 20.12 13.28
C LEU A 388 -8.52 18.94 13.82
N THR A 389 -9.00 17.71 13.64
CA THR A 389 -8.26 16.51 14.02
C THR A 389 -6.99 16.37 13.18
N THR A 390 -7.08 16.38 11.86
CA THR A 390 -5.94 16.22 10.95
C THR A 390 -4.87 17.29 11.19
N SER A 391 -5.29 18.51 11.51
CA SER A 391 -4.39 19.64 11.84
C SER A 391 -3.66 19.46 13.17
N GLY A 392 -4.12 18.54 14.02
CA GLY A 392 -3.55 18.32 15.35
C GLY A 392 -3.94 19.38 16.37
N LEU A 393 -5.14 19.96 16.26
CA LEU A 393 -5.64 20.91 17.26
C LEU A 393 -6.21 20.18 18.49
N PRO A 394 -6.01 20.68 19.70
CA PRO A 394 -6.62 20.11 20.89
C PRO A 394 -8.14 20.34 20.90
N PRO A 395 -8.97 19.45 21.43
CA PRO A 395 -8.63 18.21 22.15
C PRO A 395 -8.64 16.97 21.25
N PHE A 396 -8.46 17.10 19.94
CA PHE A 396 -8.58 16.01 19.00
C PHE A 396 -7.39 15.05 19.03
N ALA A 397 -7.61 13.79 18.61
CA ALA A 397 -6.66 12.69 18.73
C ALA A 397 -5.28 12.97 18.13
N ALA A 398 -5.22 13.64 16.97
CA ALA A 398 -3.93 13.89 16.33
C ALA A 398 -3.09 14.99 17.01
N PHE A 399 -3.65 15.78 17.93
CA PHE A 399 -2.87 16.68 18.80
C PHE A 399 -1.90 15.87 19.66
N PHE A 400 -2.41 14.86 20.34
CA PHE A 400 -1.61 14.01 21.21
C PHE A 400 -0.63 13.15 20.41
N SER A 401 -1.09 12.51 19.34
CA SER A 401 -0.23 11.60 18.59
C SER A 401 0.87 12.31 17.78
N LYS A 402 0.61 13.49 17.21
CA LYS A 402 1.65 14.30 16.54
C LYS A 402 2.64 14.89 17.53
N GLY A 403 2.16 15.31 18.73
CA GLY A 403 3.04 15.74 19.82
C GLY A 403 4.07 14.65 20.13
N LEU A 404 3.62 13.41 20.38
CA LEU A 404 4.52 12.29 20.67
C LEU A 404 5.51 11.99 19.52
N ILE A 405 5.10 12.15 18.26
CA ILE A 405 6.01 12.02 17.11
C ILE A 405 7.09 13.10 17.14
N ILE A 406 6.71 14.34 17.42
CA ILE A 406 7.65 15.46 17.50
C ILE A 406 8.63 15.23 18.66
N THR A 407 8.13 14.82 19.83
CA THR A 407 8.96 14.49 21.01
C THR A 407 9.96 13.38 20.66
N SER A 408 9.52 12.27 20.02
CA SER A 408 10.42 11.17 19.65
C SER A 408 11.52 11.60 18.68
N LEU A 409 11.20 12.45 17.70
CA LEU A 409 12.20 13.00 16.77
C LEU A 409 13.15 13.98 17.45
N THR A 410 12.68 14.72 18.45
CA THR A 410 13.50 15.63 19.25
C THR A 410 14.48 14.84 20.12
N GLU A 411 14.03 13.75 20.74
CA GLU A 411 14.87 12.81 21.49
C GLU A 411 15.93 12.13 20.59
N ALA A 412 15.59 11.83 19.34
CA ALA A 412 16.54 11.30 18.35
C ALA A 412 17.61 12.31 17.89
N GLY A 413 17.44 13.60 18.24
CA GLY A 413 18.48 14.64 18.14
C GLY A 413 18.70 15.24 16.75
N ASN A 414 17.85 14.95 15.75
CA ASN A 414 18.01 15.50 14.40
C ASN A 414 17.12 16.73 14.19
N ILE A 415 17.67 17.92 14.42
CA ILE A 415 16.93 19.19 14.34
C ILE A 415 16.24 19.41 12.97
N TRP A 416 16.85 18.99 11.85
CA TRP A 416 16.26 19.19 10.54
C TRP A 416 15.01 18.34 10.31
N GLN A 417 14.97 17.14 10.89
CA GLN A 417 13.75 16.31 10.87
C GLN A 417 12.62 16.98 11.66
N VAL A 418 12.93 17.52 12.82
CA VAL A 418 11.97 18.25 13.67
C VAL A 418 11.43 19.49 12.95
N VAL A 419 12.30 20.30 12.35
CA VAL A 419 11.91 21.50 11.58
C VAL A 419 10.98 21.15 10.43
N LEU A 420 11.32 20.11 9.63
CA LEU A 420 10.49 19.68 8.52
C LEU A 420 9.13 19.13 8.96
N ILE A 421 9.06 18.41 10.07
CA ILE A 421 7.80 17.91 10.64
C ILE A 421 6.91 19.05 11.15
N TYR A 422 7.47 20.05 11.79
CA TYR A 422 6.71 21.26 12.15
C TYR A 422 6.19 22.01 10.91
N ALA A 423 7.04 22.19 9.89
CA ALA A 423 6.62 22.78 8.61
C ALA A 423 5.50 21.97 7.95
N THR A 424 5.60 20.64 7.97
CA THR A 424 4.56 19.73 7.46
C THR A 424 3.25 19.89 8.24
N THR A 425 3.31 20.08 9.55
CA THR A 425 2.12 20.30 10.38
C THR A 425 1.44 21.62 10.02
N ALA A 426 2.21 22.69 9.78
CA ALA A 426 1.68 23.95 9.29
C ALA A 426 0.99 23.83 7.92
N LEU A 427 1.61 23.07 6.98
CA LEU A 427 1.03 22.79 5.69
C LEU A 427 -0.25 21.95 5.81
N THR A 428 -0.31 21.03 6.78
CA THR A 428 -1.50 20.23 7.07
C THR A 428 -2.69 21.12 7.45
N PHE A 429 -2.47 22.07 8.35
CA PHE A 429 -3.48 23.05 8.72
C PHE A 429 -3.89 23.92 7.51
N ALA A 430 -2.92 24.37 6.73
CA ALA A 430 -3.15 25.19 5.54
C ALA A 430 -4.04 24.49 4.50
N TYR A 431 -3.74 23.25 4.11
CA TYR A 431 -4.60 22.56 3.16
C TYR A 431 -5.97 22.19 3.72
N GLY A 432 -6.07 21.96 5.03
CA GLY A 432 -7.35 21.75 5.71
C GLY A 432 -8.25 23.01 5.65
N LEU A 433 -7.72 24.19 5.95
CA LEU A 433 -8.45 25.45 5.80
C LEU A 433 -8.84 25.72 4.35
N ARG A 434 -7.94 25.43 3.40
CA ARG A 434 -8.24 25.55 1.96
C ARG A 434 -9.36 24.62 1.55
N PHE A 435 -9.35 23.35 2.02
CA PHE A 435 -10.43 22.39 1.80
C PHE A 435 -11.77 22.93 2.28
N MET A 436 -11.85 23.41 3.51
CA MET A 436 -13.09 23.99 4.08
C MET A 436 -13.58 25.18 3.29
N LYS A 437 -12.65 26.06 2.85
CA LYS A 437 -13.01 27.25 2.07
C LYS A 437 -13.59 26.90 0.72
N LEU A 438 -12.91 26.04 -0.04
CA LEU A 438 -13.30 25.72 -1.41
C LEU A 438 -14.57 24.87 -1.48
N THR A 439 -14.81 24.02 -0.48
CA THR A 439 -15.96 23.10 -0.49
C THR A 439 -17.20 23.71 0.14
N PHE A 440 -17.08 24.33 1.33
CA PHE A 440 -18.23 24.69 2.13
C PHE A 440 -18.51 26.18 2.25
N MET A 441 -17.47 27.02 2.08
CA MET A 441 -17.58 28.47 2.30
C MET A 441 -17.48 29.23 0.99
N GLY A 442 -17.97 30.47 0.99
CA GLY A 442 -18.02 31.32 -0.20
C GLY A 442 -19.38 31.27 -0.87
N ASP A 443 -19.42 31.82 -2.09
CA ASP A 443 -20.65 31.85 -2.89
C ASP A 443 -20.86 30.48 -3.55
N GLU A 444 -22.11 30.14 -3.75
CA GLU A 444 -22.49 28.93 -4.50
C GLU A 444 -21.99 29.06 -5.95
N SER A 445 -21.27 28.03 -6.42
CA SER A 445 -20.89 27.97 -7.83
C SER A 445 -22.12 27.86 -8.74
N GLU A 446 -21.99 28.26 -10.01
CA GLU A 446 -23.09 28.10 -10.97
C GLU A 446 -23.50 26.63 -11.12
N HIS A 447 -22.54 25.71 -11.05
CA HIS A 447 -22.78 24.28 -11.06
C HIS A 447 -23.67 23.82 -9.89
N LEU A 448 -23.51 24.41 -8.70
CA LEU A 448 -24.34 24.09 -7.54
C LEU A 448 -25.77 24.61 -7.66
N LYS A 449 -25.96 25.79 -8.27
CA LYS A 449 -27.29 26.39 -8.42
C LYS A 449 -28.22 25.53 -9.27
N GLU A 450 -27.66 24.76 -10.21
CA GLU A 450 -28.41 23.84 -11.07
C GLU A 450 -28.77 22.51 -10.40
N LEU A 451 -27.88 22.01 -9.48
CA LEU A 451 -27.98 20.65 -8.92
C LEU A 451 -28.82 20.51 -7.65
N HIS A 452 -29.14 21.61 -6.94
CA HIS A 452 -29.88 21.59 -5.66
C HIS A 452 -29.33 20.51 -4.68
N PRO A 453 -28.07 20.61 -4.23
CA PRO A 453 -27.43 19.59 -3.40
C PRO A 453 -28.19 19.39 -2.09
N HIS A 454 -28.22 18.15 -1.61
CA HIS A 454 -28.85 17.75 -0.36
C HIS A 454 -27.89 16.91 0.49
N GLU A 455 -28.21 16.79 1.77
CA GLU A 455 -27.42 15.99 2.70
C GLU A 455 -27.34 14.52 2.26
N ALA A 456 -26.21 13.88 2.54
CA ALA A 456 -26.04 12.46 2.26
C ALA A 456 -27.07 11.59 3.00
N PRO A 457 -27.46 10.43 2.46
CA PRO A 457 -28.36 9.49 3.13
C PRO A 457 -27.88 9.12 4.54
N LYS A 458 -28.82 8.99 5.49
CA LYS A 458 -28.49 8.69 6.90
C LYS A 458 -27.58 7.47 7.07
N ILE A 459 -27.76 6.42 6.24
CA ILE A 459 -26.93 5.20 6.28
C ILE A 459 -25.46 5.48 5.96
N MET A 460 -25.15 6.57 5.26
CA MET A 460 -23.79 7.03 4.99
C MET A 460 -23.30 7.96 6.10
N LEU A 461 -24.16 8.74 6.73
CA LEU A 461 -23.83 9.68 7.78
C LEU A 461 -23.54 8.99 9.13
N TYR A 462 -24.24 7.91 9.49
CA TYR A 462 -24.01 7.21 10.76
C TYR A 462 -22.57 6.68 10.89
N PRO A 463 -22.00 5.96 9.90
CA PRO A 463 -20.59 5.59 9.94
C PRO A 463 -19.64 6.78 10.09
N ALA A 464 -19.90 7.88 9.37
CA ALA A 464 -19.11 9.09 9.48
C ALA A 464 -19.19 9.73 10.89
N ALA A 465 -20.39 9.78 11.48
CA ALA A 465 -20.58 10.30 12.84
C ALA A 465 -19.84 9.47 13.89
N ILE A 466 -19.83 8.14 13.76
CA ILE A 466 -19.06 7.26 14.65
C ILE A 466 -17.54 7.60 14.56
N LEU A 467 -17.01 7.76 13.35
CA LEU A 467 -15.61 8.13 13.17
C LEU A 467 -15.30 9.52 13.72
N ALA A 468 -16.23 10.47 13.61
CA ALA A 468 -16.07 11.81 14.19
C ALA A 468 -16.00 11.77 15.72
N VAL A 469 -16.81 10.96 16.38
CA VAL A 469 -16.71 10.73 17.84
C VAL A 469 -15.33 10.14 18.19
N LEU A 470 -14.85 9.16 17.42
CA LEU A 470 -13.54 8.55 17.65
C LEU A 470 -12.39 9.53 17.38
N CYS A 471 -12.53 10.53 16.52
CA CYS A 471 -11.56 11.60 16.32
C CYS A 471 -11.31 12.41 17.62
N VAL A 472 -12.27 12.46 18.51
CA VAL A 472 -12.13 13.11 19.82
C VAL A 472 -11.74 12.09 20.88
N ALA A 473 -12.52 11.01 21.02
CA ALA A 473 -12.36 10.04 22.09
C ALA A 473 -10.99 9.34 22.09
N TRP A 474 -10.45 9.04 20.92
CA TRP A 474 -9.16 8.37 20.80
C TRP A 474 -7.98 9.17 21.37
N GLY A 475 -8.06 10.50 21.38
CA GLY A 475 -7.03 11.34 22.00
C GLY A 475 -6.79 11.03 23.48
N PHE A 476 -7.84 10.60 24.18
CA PHE A 476 -7.79 10.31 25.61
C PHE A 476 -7.39 8.85 25.92
N VAL A 477 -7.26 8.00 24.92
CA VAL A 477 -6.91 6.59 25.07
C VAL A 477 -5.40 6.38 25.26
N GLY A 478 -4.56 7.39 24.99
CA GLY A 478 -3.11 7.28 25.00
C GLY A 478 -2.50 6.58 26.21
N PRO A 479 -2.80 7.01 27.47
CA PRO A 479 -2.25 6.37 28.69
C PRO A 479 -2.64 4.90 28.84
N TRP A 480 -3.87 4.54 28.43
CA TRP A 480 -4.35 3.17 28.44
C TRP A 480 -3.65 2.34 27.34
N LEU A 481 -3.45 2.92 26.15
CA LEU A 481 -2.81 2.24 25.04
C LEU A 481 -1.34 1.92 25.32
N VAL A 482 -0.62 2.76 26.06
CA VAL A 482 0.75 2.47 26.54
C VAL A 482 0.80 1.17 27.31
N ASN A 483 -0.11 0.99 28.29
CA ASN A 483 -0.19 -0.23 29.06
C ASN A 483 -0.56 -1.44 28.19
N PHE A 484 -1.53 -1.26 27.28
CA PHE A 484 -1.93 -2.31 26.35
C PHE A 484 -0.79 -2.74 25.42
N MET A 485 -0.01 -1.79 24.93
CA MET A 485 1.12 -2.06 24.03
C MET A 485 2.38 -2.52 24.77
N GLN A 486 2.34 -2.56 26.12
CA GLN A 486 3.45 -2.98 27.00
C GLN A 486 4.74 -2.15 26.72
N VAL A 487 4.58 -0.85 26.52
CA VAL A 487 5.68 0.06 26.17
C VAL A 487 6.06 0.89 27.40
N GLU A 488 7.35 1.01 27.66
CA GLU A 488 7.89 1.95 28.65
C GLU A 488 7.91 3.37 28.09
N ALA A 489 6.79 4.09 28.19
CA ALA A 489 6.65 5.48 27.78
C ALA A 489 5.72 6.23 28.74
N GLU A 490 6.12 7.41 29.16
CA GLU A 490 5.26 8.30 29.94
C GLU A 490 4.39 9.14 29.01
N VAL A 491 3.09 8.82 28.94
CA VAL A 491 2.10 9.58 28.19
C VAL A 491 1.15 10.28 29.15
N SER A 492 1.37 11.58 29.33
CA SER A 492 0.51 12.43 30.15
C SER A 492 -0.37 13.31 29.28
N LEU A 493 -1.69 13.19 29.43
CA LEU A 493 -2.64 14.03 28.72
C LEU A 493 -2.51 15.50 29.12
N LEU A 494 -2.40 15.78 30.41
CA LEU A 494 -2.18 17.15 30.91
C LEU A 494 -0.80 17.66 30.52
N GLY A 495 0.22 16.82 30.60
CA GLY A 495 1.57 17.18 30.17
C GLY A 495 1.64 17.63 28.72
N ALA A 496 0.86 17.03 27.83
CA ALA A 496 0.81 17.42 26.43
C ALA A 496 0.31 18.86 26.23
N PHE A 497 -0.63 19.36 27.04
CA PHE A 497 -1.11 20.76 26.95
C PHE A 497 -0.08 21.79 27.48
N PHE A 498 0.71 21.40 28.45
CA PHE A 498 1.67 22.27 29.12
C PHE A 498 3.12 22.05 28.67
N SER A 499 3.36 21.22 27.70
CA SER A 499 4.69 21.02 27.11
C SER A 499 5.17 22.26 26.37
N LEU A 500 6.50 22.42 26.27
CA LEU A 500 7.11 23.51 25.50
C LEU A 500 6.78 23.41 23.99
N GLU A 501 6.43 22.26 23.53
CA GLU A 501 6.07 21.98 22.13
C GLU A 501 4.75 22.64 21.74
N THR A 502 3.79 22.75 22.67
CA THR A 502 2.46 23.31 22.42
C THR A 502 2.49 24.78 22.01
N PRO A 503 3.18 25.73 22.70
CA PRO A 503 3.29 27.08 22.21
C PRO A 503 4.04 27.19 20.88
N ILE A 504 5.07 26.36 20.62
CA ILE A 504 5.77 26.33 19.34
C ILE A 504 4.80 25.89 18.24
N PHE A 505 4.00 24.87 18.50
CA PHE A 505 2.97 24.37 17.58
C PHE A 505 2.01 25.50 17.17
N PHE A 506 1.44 26.24 18.13
CA PHE A 506 0.54 27.34 17.81
C PHE A 506 1.24 28.52 17.12
N ALA A 507 2.48 28.84 17.51
CA ALA A 507 3.29 29.87 16.86
C ALA A 507 3.53 29.58 15.36
N ILE A 508 3.48 28.32 14.93
CA ILE A 508 3.64 27.92 13.53
C ILE A 508 2.28 27.84 12.81
N LEU A 509 1.22 27.39 13.48
CA LEU A 509 -0.12 27.31 12.89
C LEU A 509 -0.73 28.67 12.60
N VAL A 510 -0.55 29.66 13.47
CA VAL A 510 -1.15 31.00 13.32
C VAL A 510 -0.69 31.68 12.02
N PRO A 511 0.61 31.79 11.70
CA PRO A 511 1.06 32.35 10.42
C PRO A 511 0.54 31.55 9.19
N ALA A 512 0.53 30.21 9.25
CA ALA A 512 0.01 29.37 8.18
C ALA A 512 -1.48 29.66 7.92
N GLY A 513 -2.29 29.72 8.98
CA GLY A 513 -3.71 30.08 8.89
C GLY A 513 -3.93 31.50 8.35
N LEU A 514 -3.11 32.47 8.78
CA LEU A 514 -3.17 33.84 8.29
C LEU A 514 -2.86 33.92 6.78
N ILE A 515 -1.85 33.21 6.30
CA ILE A 515 -1.52 33.16 4.87
C ILE A 515 -2.70 32.62 4.06
N ILE A 516 -3.31 31.52 4.49
CA ILE A 516 -4.49 30.95 3.82
C ILE A 516 -5.69 31.93 3.88
N TYR A 517 -5.93 32.55 5.02
CA TYR A 517 -6.98 33.55 5.16
C TYR A 517 -6.78 34.72 4.19
N LEU A 518 -5.59 35.29 4.12
CA LEU A 518 -5.28 36.41 3.23
C LEU A 518 -5.35 36.02 1.75
N THR A 519 -5.02 34.76 1.41
CA THR A 519 -4.99 34.26 0.04
C THR A 519 -6.39 33.90 -0.47
N TYR A 520 -7.15 33.14 0.31
CA TYR A 520 -8.40 32.51 -0.14
C TYR A 520 -9.66 33.21 0.34
N TYR A 521 -9.62 33.93 1.47
CA TYR A 521 -10.79 34.61 2.05
C TYR A 521 -10.79 36.10 1.73
N LYS A 522 -9.64 36.77 1.82
CA LYS A 522 -9.53 38.24 1.63
C LYS A 522 -9.05 38.63 0.23
N HIS A 523 -8.55 37.67 -0.58
CA HIS A 523 -8.00 37.92 -1.92
C HIS A 523 -6.99 39.07 -1.97
N SER A 524 -6.07 39.12 -1.03
CA SER A 524 -5.07 40.19 -0.90
C SER A 524 -4.21 40.28 -2.17
N GLY A 525 -4.11 41.51 -2.73
CA GLY A 525 -3.28 41.75 -3.92
C GLY A 525 -1.79 41.43 -3.71
N VAL A 526 -1.30 41.50 -2.47
CA VAL A 526 0.07 41.11 -2.09
C VAL A 526 0.25 39.61 -2.27
N MET A 527 -0.72 38.81 -1.79
CA MET A 527 -0.68 37.34 -1.93
C MET A 527 -0.86 36.88 -3.39
N MET A 528 -1.64 37.60 -4.21
CA MET A 528 -1.74 37.31 -5.65
C MET A 528 -0.42 37.57 -6.38
N LYS A 529 0.30 38.65 -6.04
CA LYS A 529 1.65 38.92 -6.57
C LYS A 529 2.64 37.85 -6.14
N PHE A 530 2.63 37.44 -4.85
CA PHE A 530 3.48 36.36 -4.35
C PHE A 530 3.21 35.04 -5.10
N ARG A 531 1.94 34.70 -5.33
CA ARG A 531 1.54 33.52 -6.10
C ARG A 531 2.05 33.56 -7.56
N SER A 532 2.02 34.72 -8.21
CA SER A 532 2.56 34.86 -9.57
C SER A 532 4.09 34.74 -9.61
N SER A 533 4.79 35.22 -8.59
CA SER A 533 6.25 35.08 -8.46
C SER A 533 6.70 33.64 -8.13
N ALA A 534 5.83 32.83 -7.55
CA ALA A 534 6.09 31.43 -7.21
C ALA A 534 5.87 30.45 -8.38
N ASN A 535 5.81 30.93 -9.62
CA ASN A 535 5.52 30.12 -10.82
C ASN A 535 6.42 28.87 -11.00
N PRO A 536 7.75 28.92 -10.73
CA PRO A 536 8.60 27.72 -10.81
C PRO A 536 8.21 26.65 -9.80
N LEU A 537 7.92 27.03 -8.55
CA LEU A 537 7.47 26.10 -7.52
C LEU A 537 6.12 25.47 -7.87
N MET A 538 5.19 26.28 -8.41
CA MET A 538 3.89 25.80 -8.87
C MET A 538 4.03 24.78 -10.01
N THR A 539 5.03 24.95 -10.89
CA THR A 539 5.32 23.96 -11.96
C THR A 539 5.79 22.63 -11.36
N VAL A 540 6.69 22.67 -10.36
CA VAL A 540 7.15 21.46 -9.66
C VAL A 540 5.97 20.73 -8.99
N LEU A 541 5.09 21.46 -8.30
CA LEU A 541 3.91 20.88 -7.64
C LEU A 541 2.90 20.33 -8.64
N LYS A 542 2.71 21.01 -9.78
CA LYS A 542 1.83 20.57 -10.87
C LYS A 542 2.26 19.21 -11.44
N HIS A 543 3.56 18.98 -11.58
CA HIS A 543 4.15 17.74 -12.08
C HIS A 543 4.44 16.72 -10.95
N GLY A 544 3.94 16.92 -9.74
CA GLY A 544 4.16 15.99 -8.63
C GLY A 544 5.65 15.71 -8.37
N TYR A 545 6.48 16.78 -8.37
CA TYR A 545 7.95 16.68 -8.27
C TYR A 545 8.59 15.86 -9.42
N PHE A 546 7.92 15.74 -10.57
CA PHE A 546 8.36 15.02 -11.77
C PHE A 546 8.56 13.50 -11.57
N PHE A 547 8.08 12.89 -10.50
CA PHE A 547 8.23 11.46 -10.30
C PHE A 547 7.55 10.64 -11.38
N ASP A 548 6.31 10.98 -11.76
CA ASP A 548 5.60 10.27 -12.83
C ASP A 548 6.30 10.46 -14.19
N ASP A 549 6.83 11.67 -14.48
CA ASP A 549 7.60 11.94 -15.70
C ASP A 549 8.87 11.07 -15.77
N VAL A 550 9.55 10.87 -14.62
CA VAL A 550 10.72 9.97 -14.52
C VAL A 550 10.32 8.53 -14.76
N TYR A 551 9.23 8.07 -14.12
CA TYR A 551 8.75 6.70 -14.31
C TYR A 551 8.33 6.43 -15.75
N GLU A 552 7.61 7.34 -16.41
CA GLU A 552 7.26 7.21 -17.82
C GLU A 552 8.49 7.12 -18.73
N ARG A 553 9.53 7.90 -18.45
CA ARG A 553 10.79 7.82 -19.19
C ARG A 553 11.51 6.50 -19.00
N ILE A 554 11.57 6.00 -17.76
CA ILE A 554 12.23 4.72 -17.43
C ILE A 554 11.45 3.56 -18.04
N THR A 555 10.13 3.48 -17.81
CA THR A 555 9.31 2.36 -18.28
C THR A 555 9.00 2.42 -19.77
N GLY A 556 8.63 3.59 -20.30
CA GLY A 556 8.26 3.73 -21.71
C GLY A 556 9.48 3.66 -22.63
N ARG A 557 10.47 4.55 -22.43
CA ARG A 557 11.66 4.61 -23.30
C ARG A 557 12.76 3.65 -22.87
N GLY A 558 13.01 3.53 -21.57
CA GLY A 558 14.12 2.71 -21.04
C GLY A 558 13.94 1.23 -21.36
N ILE A 559 12.75 0.65 -21.10
CA ILE A 559 12.48 -0.77 -21.38
C ILE A 559 12.51 -1.04 -22.89
N ILE A 560 11.97 -0.15 -23.72
CA ILE A 560 12.01 -0.30 -25.17
C ILE A 560 13.46 -0.27 -25.65
N THR A 561 14.25 0.71 -25.20
CA THR A 561 15.68 0.81 -25.56
C THR A 561 16.48 -0.40 -25.09
N LEU A 562 16.22 -0.90 -23.88
CA LEU A 562 16.84 -2.11 -23.37
C LEU A 562 16.44 -3.35 -24.20
N SER A 563 15.17 -3.48 -24.54
CA SER A 563 14.66 -4.56 -25.39
C SER A 563 15.30 -4.53 -26.78
N GLU A 564 15.44 -3.35 -27.39
CA GLU A 564 16.15 -3.18 -28.65
C GLU A 564 17.64 -3.49 -28.51
N GLY A 565 18.26 -3.09 -27.40
CA GLY A 565 19.66 -3.42 -27.08
C GLY A 565 19.90 -4.93 -26.96
N VAL A 566 19.04 -5.62 -26.24
CA VAL A 566 19.07 -7.10 -26.11
C VAL A 566 18.83 -7.77 -27.47
N ARG A 567 17.88 -7.26 -28.26
CA ARG A 567 17.66 -7.75 -29.64
C ARG A 567 18.90 -7.59 -30.50
N ARG A 568 19.53 -6.39 -30.53
CA ARG A 568 20.76 -6.14 -31.30
C ARG A 568 21.93 -7.02 -30.83
N ALA A 569 22.08 -7.21 -29.51
CA ALA A 569 23.09 -8.09 -28.95
C ALA A 569 22.85 -9.54 -29.38
N ASN A 570 21.61 -10.02 -29.36
CA ASN A 570 21.24 -11.34 -29.83
C ASN A 570 21.52 -11.52 -31.34
N GLU A 571 21.09 -10.56 -32.17
CA GLU A 571 21.38 -10.56 -33.61
C GLU A 571 22.90 -10.57 -33.86
N THR A 572 23.68 -9.79 -33.13
CA THR A 572 25.17 -9.76 -33.25
C THR A 572 25.81 -11.09 -32.85
N VAL A 573 25.32 -11.73 -31.79
CA VAL A 573 25.78 -13.04 -31.33
C VAL A 573 25.47 -14.11 -32.40
N MET A 574 24.21 -14.12 -32.88
CA MET A 574 23.76 -15.09 -33.90
C MET A 574 24.54 -14.92 -35.21
N ASP A 575 24.77 -13.67 -35.67
CA ASP A 575 25.59 -13.40 -36.86
C ASP A 575 27.05 -13.82 -36.69
N ASN A 576 27.63 -13.64 -35.51
CA ASN A 576 29.01 -14.01 -35.25
C ASN A 576 29.20 -15.53 -35.07
N VAL A 577 28.21 -16.26 -34.53
CA VAL A 577 28.22 -17.73 -34.45
C VAL A 577 28.07 -18.34 -35.85
N GLY A 578 27.31 -17.74 -36.74
CA GLY A 578 27.13 -18.18 -38.11
C GLY A 578 28.34 -17.97 -39.06
N LYS A 579 29.21 -16.96 -38.74
CA LYS A 579 30.39 -16.63 -39.58
C LYS A 579 31.44 -17.75 -39.67
N PRO A 580 31.89 -18.38 -38.56
CA PRO A 580 32.81 -19.51 -38.63
C PRO A 580 32.25 -20.68 -39.38
N ALA A 581 30.97 -21.04 -39.20
CA ALA A 581 30.31 -22.12 -39.92
C ALA A 581 30.26 -21.87 -41.44
N ARG A 582 29.93 -20.63 -41.84
CA ARG A 582 30.00 -20.22 -43.27
C ARG A 582 31.44 -20.21 -43.79
N GLY A 583 32.43 -19.83 -42.98
CA GLY A 583 33.86 -19.91 -43.31
C GLY A 583 34.34 -21.35 -43.58
N ILE A 584 33.95 -22.29 -42.71
CA ILE A 584 34.26 -23.73 -42.86
C ILE A 584 33.60 -24.27 -44.11
N LEU A 585 32.33 -23.95 -44.38
CA LEU A 585 31.63 -24.38 -45.59
C LEU A 585 32.26 -23.78 -46.88
N SER A 586 32.69 -22.52 -46.88
CA SER A 586 33.37 -21.89 -47.98
C SER A 586 34.76 -22.48 -48.20
N PHE A 587 35.49 -22.79 -47.13
CA PHE A 587 36.77 -23.52 -47.20
C PHE A 587 36.58 -24.93 -47.78
N ALA A 588 35.62 -25.69 -47.28
CA ALA A 588 35.30 -27.03 -47.79
C ALA A 588 34.88 -27.01 -49.29
N SER A 589 34.16 -25.96 -49.72
CA SER A 589 33.81 -25.81 -51.14
C SER A 589 35.02 -25.44 -52.04
N ARG A 590 35.98 -24.62 -51.51
CA ARG A 590 37.25 -24.34 -52.21
C ARG A 590 38.14 -25.59 -52.32
N VAL A 591 38.25 -26.40 -51.27
CA VAL A 591 38.95 -27.67 -51.29
C VAL A 591 38.33 -28.60 -52.34
N ARG A 592 37.01 -28.69 -52.39
CA ARG A 592 36.30 -29.50 -53.42
C ARG A 592 36.56 -29.01 -54.86
N ASN A 593 36.67 -27.68 -55.08
CA ASN A 593 36.95 -27.11 -56.39
C ASN A 593 38.43 -27.27 -56.84
N LEU A 594 39.35 -27.38 -55.86
CA LEU A 594 40.76 -27.74 -56.15
C LEU A 594 40.92 -29.23 -56.52
N GLU A 595 40.02 -30.08 -56.10
CA GLU A 595 40.00 -31.51 -56.31
C GLU A 595 39.62 -31.91 -57.72
N SER A 596 38.84 -31.03 -58.43
CA SER A 596 38.48 -31.30 -59.82
C SER A 596 39.71 -31.27 -60.77
N SER A 597 40.88 -30.90 -60.23
CA SER A 597 42.15 -30.85 -61.00
C SER A 597 43.11 -32.03 -60.71
N TYR A 598 42.86 -32.91 -59.75
CA TYR A 598 43.68 -34.03 -59.38
C TYR A 598 42.88 -35.30 -59.06
N SER A 599 43.05 -36.32 -59.90
CA SER A 599 42.37 -37.62 -59.84
C SER A 599 42.89 -38.48 -58.70
N GLY A 600 42.03 -38.73 -57.68
CA GLY A 600 42.23 -39.70 -56.60
C GLY A 600 41.12 -39.74 -55.58
N ASN A 601 40.58 -40.94 -55.26
CA ASN A 601 39.40 -41.20 -54.42
C ASN A 601 39.57 -40.85 -52.92
N LEU A 602 40.76 -40.46 -52.45
CA LEU A 602 41.06 -40.20 -51.03
C LEU A 602 40.65 -38.77 -50.57
N PRO A 603 40.93 -37.73 -51.39
CA PRO A 603 40.48 -36.37 -51.07
C PRO A 603 38.96 -36.25 -51.01
N GLN A 604 38.24 -36.97 -51.89
CA GLN A 604 36.76 -36.94 -51.94
C GLN A 604 36.11 -37.49 -50.67
N LYS A 605 36.66 -38.57 -50.11
CA LYS A 605 36.21 -39.13 -48.84
C LYS A 605 36.47 -38.15 -47.66
N MET A 606 37.64 -37.48 -47.66
CA MET A 606 37.95 -36.47 -46.63
C MET A 606 37.10 -35.21 -46.75
N ALA A 607 36.88 -34.72 -47.97
CA ALA A 607 35.99 -33.57 -48.20
C ALA A 607 34.55 -33.88 -47.79
N ASN A 608 34.05 -35.07 -48.12
CA ASN A 608 32.73 -35.53 -47.72
C ASN A 608 32.61 -35.69 -46.20
N LEU A 609 33.66 -36.15 -45.54
CA LEU A 609 33.71 -36.22 -44.06
C LEU A 609 33.68 -34.85 -43.42
N ILE A 610 34.48 -33.90 -43.93
CA ILE A 610 34.50 -32.50 -43.43
C ILE A 610 33.14 -31.84 -43.66
N ILE A 611 32.53 -32.03 -44.83
CA ILE A 611 31.19 -31.51 -45.12
C ILE A 611 30.11 -32.15 -44.21
N ALA A 612 30.24 -33.45 -43.94
CA ALA A 612 29.31 -34.17 -43.04
C ALA A 612 29.46 -33.69 -41.61
N VAL A 613 30.69 -33.48 -41.13
CA VAL A 613 30.97 -32.89 -39.80
C VAL A 613 30.51 -31.45 -39.71
N ALA A 614 30.76 -30.63 -40.72
CA ALA A 614 30.31 -29.23 -40.75
C ALA A 614 28.78 -29.13 -40.80
N ARG A 615 28.09 -29.98 -41.57
CA ARG A 615 26.62 -30.06 -41.58
C ARG A 615 26.06 -30.60 -40.28
N ALA A 616 26.69 -31.58 -39.66
CA ALA A 616 26.29 -32.06 -38.33
C ALA A 616 26.49 -30.98 -37.24
N ALA A 617 27.62 -30.26 -37.24
CA ALA A 617 27.88 -29.17 -36.34
C ALA A 617 26.91 -28.01 -36.55
N GLN A 618 26.64 -27.64 -37.79
CA GLN A 618 25.65 -26.62 -38.13
C GLN A 618 24.24 -27.05 -37.68
N LYS A 619 23.85 -28.28 -37.97
CA LYS A 619 22.54 -28.81 -37.56
C LYS A 619 22.41 -28.91 -36.04
N TYR A 620 23.49 -29.26 -35.32
CA TYR A 620 23.50 -29.24 -33.85
C TYR A 620 23.47 -27.84 -33.25
N LEU A 621 24.21 -26.89 -33.82
CA LEU A 621 24.21 -25.50 -33.39
C LEU A 621 22.90 -24.79 -33.73
N ASP A 622 22.35 -25.00 -34.94
CA ASP A 622 21.03 -24.48 -35.34
C ASP A 622 19.91 -25.09 -34.47
N VAL A 623 19.98 -26.40 -34.20
CA VAL A 623 18.99 -27.08 -33.34
C VAL A 623 19.14 -26.67 -31.87
N LEU A 624 20.34 -26.39 -31.38
CA LEU A 624 20.54 -25.87 -29.99
C LEU A 624 20.15 -24.42 -29.87
N ALA A 625 20.52 -23.55 -30.81
CA ALA A 625 20.20 -22.13 -30.80
C ALA A 625 18.74 -21.87 -31.13
N ASP A 626 18.18 -22.52 -32.18
CA ASP A 626 16.78 -22.32 -32.55
C ASP A 626 15.80 -23.02 -31.60
N ASN A 627 16.08 -24.22 -31.10
CA ASN A 627 15.16 -24.88 -30.17
C ASN A 627 15.16 -24.26 -28.77
N LEU A 628 16.29 -23.89 -28.19
CA LEU A 628 16.30 -23.27 -26.86
C LEU A 628 15.72 -21.85 -26.88
N LEU A 629 16.14 -21.03 -27.82
CA LEU A 629 15.66 -19.64 -27.93
C LEU A 629 14.26 -19.57 -28.55
N SER A 630 13.95 -20.40 -29.55
CA SER A 630 12.61 -20.47 -30.14
C SER A 630 11.59 -21.15 -29.24
N ILE A 631 11.98 -22.16 -28.45
CA ILE A 631 11.09 -22.73 -27.42
C ILE A 631 10.80 -21.69 -26.33
N ILE A 632 11.80 -20.96 -25.86
CA ILE A 632 11.61 -19.86 -24.89
C ILE A 632 10.81 -18.73 -25.54
N ALA A 633 11.23 -18.22 -26.69
CA ALA A 633 10.53 -17.14 -27.41
C ALA A 633 9.12 -17.56 -27.86
N HIS A 634 8.93 -18.79 -28.42
CA HIS A 634 7.61 -19.28 -28.81
C HIS A 634 6.71 -19.61 -27.61
N ARG A 635 7.24 -20.12 -26.52
CA ARG A 635 6.45 -20.28 -25.29
C ARG A 635 6.08 -18.95 -24.66
N THR A 636 7.01 -17.98 -24.63
CA THR A 636 6.74 -16.62 -24.15
C THR A 636 5.82 -15.85 -25.09
N MET A 637 6.02 -15.94 -26.43
CA MET A 637 5.12 -15.33 -27.42
C MET A 637 3.76 -16.03 -27.53
N ARG A 638 3.68 -17.36 -27.42
CA ARG A 638 2.37 -18.07 -27.30
C ARG A 638 1.68 -17.78 -25.98
N GLY A 639 2.44 -17.62 -24.91
CA GLY A 639 1.93 -17.07 -23.65
C GLY A 639 1.40 -15.64 -23.84
N ALA A 640 2.22 -14.76 -24.39
CA ALA A 640 1.86 -13.35 -24.64
C ALA A 640 0.74 -13.20 -25.70
N SER A 641 0.73 -14.01 -26.77
CA SER A 641 -0.35 -13.98 -27.78
C SER A 641 -1.65 -14.63 -27.30
N ARG A 642 -1.57 -15.67 -26.46
CA ARG A 642 -2.74 -16.16 -25.72
C ARG A 642 -3.25 -15.11 -24.73
N MET A 643 -2.34 -14.37 -24.07
CA MET A 643 -2.68 -13.21 -23.23
C MET A 643 -3.27 -12.04 -24.04
N LYS A 644 -2.84 -11.81 -25.28
CA LYS A 644 -3.35 -10.75 -26.17
C LYS A 644 -4.69 -11.10 -26.82
N ASN A 645 -4.99 -12.38 -27.02
CA ASN A 645 -6.25 -12.89 -27.60
C ASN A 645 -7.30 -13.24 -26.52
N VAL A 646 -6.96 -13.09 -25.25
CA VAL A 646 -7.94 -13.16 -24.18
C VAL A 646 -8.71 -11.84 -24.19
N PRO A 647 -10.04 -11.82 -24.43
CA PRO A 647 -10.81 -10.58 -24.51
C PRO A 647 -10.60 -9.73 -23.24
N SER A 648 -10.79 -8.41 -23.33
CA SER A 648 -10.64 -7.47 -22.21
C SER A 648 -11.53 -7.77 -20.98
N SER A 649 -12.43 -8.73 -21.08
CA SER A 649 -13.15 -9.37 -19.96
C SER A 649 -12.30 -10.31 -19.10
N SER A 650 -11.03 -10.50 -19.42
CA SER A 650 -10.15 -11.53 -18.84
C SER A 650 -9.43 -11.18 -17.56
N LEU A 651 -9.57 -9.94 -17.05
CA LEU A 651 -9.24 -9.63 -15.67
C LEU A 651 -9.97 -10.60 -14.72
N GLN A 652 -11.20 -10.97 -15.08
CA GLN A 652 -11.99 -11.97 -14.37
C GLN A 652 -11.33 -13.36 -14.38
N HIS A 653 -10.66 -13.76 -15.45
CA HIS A 653 -9.96 -15.05 -15.53
C HIS A 653 -8.64 -15.06 -14.75
N TYR A 654 -7.91 -13.93 -14.68
CA TYR A 654 -6.72 -13.81 -13.83
C TYR A 654 -7.08 -13.80 -12.36
N ILE A 655 -8.12 -13.03 -11.99
CA ILE A 655 -8.67 -13.03 -10.64
C ILE A 655 -9.20 -14.44 -10.31
N ALA A 656 -9.91 -15.10 -11.23
CA ALA A 656 -10.38 -16.46 -11.04
C ALA A 656 -9.25 -17.48 -10.89
N ALA A 657 -8.17 -17.39 -11.67
CA ALA A 657 -7.02 -18.28 -11.57
C ALA A 657 -6.21 -18.06 -10.29
N ALA A 658 -5.97 -16.80 -9.90
CA ALA A 658 -5.33 -16.45 -8.63
C ALA A 658 -6.19 -16.86 -7.43
N LEU A 659 -7.50 -16.69 -7.53
CA LEU A 659 -8.47 -17.14 -6.54
C LEU A 659 -8.57 -18.66 -6.46
N LEU A 660 -8.53 -19.36 -7.58
CA LEU A 660 -8.54 -20.83 -7.60
C LEU A 660 -7.26 -21.37 -6.96
N GLY A 661 -6.12 -20.76 -7.22
CA GLY A 661 -4.85 -21.06 -6.54
C GLY A 661 -4.95 -20.81 -5.03
N PHE A 662 -5.52 -19.70 -4.62
CA PHE A 662 -5.71 -19.36 -3.20
C PHE A 662 -6.76 -20.27 -2.53
N ILE A 663 -7.87 -20.59 -3.21
CA ILE A 663 -8.87 -21.55 -2.72
C ILE A 663 -8.25 -22.93 -2.53
N LEU A 664 -7.40 -23.38 -3.45
CA LEU A 664 -6.65 -24.63 -3.31
C LEU A 664 -5.71 -24.59 -2.09
N ILE A 665 -5.05 -23.46 -1.87
CA ILE A 665 -4.20 -23.23 -0.70
C ILE A 665 -5.05 -23.24 0.59
N LEU A 666 -6.19 -22.54 0.61
CA LEU A 666 -7.14 -22.54 1.73
C LEU A 666 -7.74 -23.93 2.00
N LEU A 667 -8.15 -24.65 0.96
CA LEU A 667 -8.65 -26.01 1.09
C LEU A 667 -7.57 -26.97 1.62
N LEU A 668 -6.33 -26.80 1.19
CA LEU A 668 -5.19 -27.54 1.74
C LEU A 668 -4.99 -27.21 3.24
N ILE A 669 -5.08 -25.93 3.64
CA ILE A 669 -5.01 -25.52 5.03
C ILE A 669 -6.17 -26.15 5.84
N ILE A 670 -7.41 -26.07 5.35
CA ILE A 670 -8.59 -26.62 6.03
C ILE A 670 -8.50 -28.15 6.14
N LEU A 671 -8.07 -28.84 5.09
CA LEU A 671 -7.91 -30.30 5.08
C LEU A 671 -6.76 -30.78 5.99
N THR A 672 -5.73 -29.94 6.18
CA THR A 672 -4.61 -30.26 7.05
C THR A 672 -4.87 -29.88 8.51
N VAL A 673 -5.71 -28.87 8.77
CA VAL A 673 -6.08 -28.41 10.14
C VAL A 673 -7.17 -29.31 10.75
N GLY A 674 -7.92 -30.07 9.95
CA GLY A 674 -8.93 -31.01 10.46
C GLY A 674 -10.14 -30.32 11.13
N ILE A 675 -10.54 -29.10 10.65
CA ILE A 675 -11.74 -28.37 11.06
C ILE A 675 -12.93 -28.81 10.21
#